data_c4ae151e5ef8134664fa729e8237cfad
#
_entry.id   c4ae151e5ef8134664fa729e8237cfad
#
_cell.length_a   1.000
_cell.length_b   1.000
_cell.length_c   1.000
_cell.angle_alpha   90.00
_cell.angle_beta   90.00
_cell.angle_gamma   90.00
#
_symmetry.space_group_name_H-M   'P 1'
#
loop_
_entity.id
_entity.type
_entity.pdbx_description
1 polymer ?
#
loop_
_entity_poly.entity_id
_entity_poly.type
_entity_poly.pdbx_seq_one_letter_code
_entity_poly.pdbx_strand_id
1 'polypeptide(L)'
;MNMPSFPTTGPKPSADFDIVIVGSGPGGLAAASRAQALNNKYVLLEATNHLSDTIFKYQKGKHVMAEPSILPLCDGMPFSAGKREDILERWEQEVVQQSLVVHYNKRVSSIQRDPNTRVFTLSCEDGTCYRSLHVVLGIGLQGNVRKMGVSGDDHPRVQYTLSDPDEFSGETIVVIGSGDAGIENALALCKHNTVILMNRSEEFNSCKDGNRDLILAAHKAGRISILYQSISIELRHHTVNKPLELVIDGRNGRESIHCDRIIARLGATPPRKLIEGFGIEFPNSHPASLPVLSENYESNVPGMFIVGALGGYPLIKQAMNQGHEVIDTINGIPVVRMDESILRTRLNGWRADQSISDILDYIIERVSLLSSLTKLQVRELLMESHVHALKPGDVIFQKLDYSNTIFNILEGSVEIHVVDKHNNREIIHSGQGNFFGEMGLISGRRRTASIYAGPQCVVMETSRRAILKLLSVNEEAQRKIDAAFVRNALYNYVGPVFTDEQFDRIMDSGVQFKSFNPHTRIFSEGDTSDGLYLIRRGSVTVTKKIQGVDRILSYVAAGNYVGEMGLLDQSPRMASVITTVLTEVLVVKQDIFQAVLAENDALQAMLQKKSLERARQNITTELEGFDSSDMTQFFLAQGLGAASDALVIDESKCVQCNNCEVACAETHEGVTRLNRQAGATFAKIHVPVACRHCEHPMCMKDCPPDALIRSVTGEITISDACIGCGNCERNCNYGVIQLAVDKPPKRGGGLSWLLFGLGAAPGKRSPDYDTDSRKRAVKCDMCGTLPAGPACVRACPTGAAVRLSPEKLMLQLAVSKL
;
A
#
# COMPACT_ATOMS: atom_id res chain seq x y z
N MET A 1 -10.15 -39.22 3.82
CA MET A 1 -11.02 -39.88 4.82
C MET A 1 -12.44 -39.78 4.34
N ASN A 2 -13.15 -40.88 4.21
CA ASN A 2 -14.54 -40.94 3.70
C ASN A 2 -15.47 -40.14 4.61
N MET A 3 -16.21 -39.20 4.06
CA MET A 3 -17.31 -38.55 4.76
C MET A 3 -18.36 -39.60 5.17
N PRO A 4 -18.90 -39.57 6.37
CA PRO A 4 -19.99 -40.44 6.78
C PRO A 4 -21.26 -40.03 6.02
N SER A 5 -21.81 -40.98 5.23
CA SER A 5 -23.15 -40.91 4.65
C SER A 5 -24.19 -40.81 5.77
N PHE A 6 -24.89 -39.67 5.87
CA PHE A 6 -25.96 -39.47 6.82
C PHE A 6 -27.22 -40.28 6.40
N PRO A 7 -27.85 -41.02 7.33
CA PRO A 7 -29.09 -41.71 7.04
C PRO A 7 -30.25 -40.71 6.86
N THR A 8 -30.83 -40.68 5.68
CA THR A 8 -32.04 -39.90 5.37
C THR A 8 -33.31 -40.68 5.69
N THR A 9 -33.69 -40.77 6.98
CA THR A 9 -35.04 -41.23 7.36
C THR A 9 -35.48 -40.56 8.68
N GLY A 10 -35.80 -39.29 8.66
CA GLY A 10 -36.58 -38.57 9.64
C GLY A 10 -37.43 -37.54 8.92
N PRO A 11 -38.65 -37.13 9.45
CA PRO A 11 -39.40 -36.05 8.85
C PRO A 11 -38.51 -34.80 8.73
N LYS A 12 -38.42 -34.21 7.51
CA LYS A 12 -37.69 -32.96 7.31
C LYS A 12 -38.14 -31.95 8.37
N PRO A 13 -37.22 -31.34 9.14
CA PRO A 13 -37.60 -30.33 10.11
C PRO A 13 -38.36 -29.22 9.40
N SER A 14 -39.48 -28.79 9.93
CA SER A 14 -40.37 -27.79 9.29
C SER A 14 -39.73 -26.41 9.40
N ALA A 15 -38.88 -26.08 8.45
CA ALA A 15 -38.34 -24.74 8.23
C ALA A 15 -39.20 -24.03 7.15
N ASP A 16 -39.34 -22.72 7.30
CA ASP A 16 -40.07 -21.90 6.33
C ASP A 16 -39.26 -21.73 5.04
N PHE A 17 -37.93 -21.74 5.14
CA PHE A 17 -36.99 -21.55 4.04
C PHE A 17 -35.86 -22.59 4.13
N ASP A 18 -35.30 -22.98 2.99
CA ASP A 18 -34.05 -23.74 2.93
C ASP A 18 -32.87 -22.84 3.34
N ILE A 19 -32.91 -21.58 2.87
CA ILE A 19 -31.81 -20.61 3.04
C ILE A 19 -32.40 -19.24 3.38
N VAL A 20 -31.89 -18.61 4.44
CA VAL A 20 -32.06 -17.18 4.70
C VAL A 20 -30.74 -16.47 4.48
N ILE A 21 -30.76 -15.47 3.61
CA ILE A 21 -29.60 -14.62 3.30
C ILE A 21 -29.78 -13.29 4.02
N VAL A 22 -28.79 -12.82 4.76
CA VAL A 22 -28.86 -11.59 5.53
C VAL A 22 -27.91 -10.55 4.97
N GLY A 23 -28.43 -9.45 4.43
CA GLY A 23 -27.72 -8.35 3.79
C GLY A 23 -27.69 -8.44 2.27
N SER A 24 -28.17 -7.38 1.61
CA SER A 24 -28.22 -7.23 0.15
C SER A 24 -26.95 -6.61 -0.46
N GLY A 25 -25.81 -6.76 0.21
CA GLY A 25 -24.51 -6.42 -0.38
C GLY A 25 -24.16 -7.36 -1.56
N PRO A 26 -23.03 -7.13 -2.22
CA PRO A 26 -22.62 -7.92 -3.39
C PRO A 26 -22.70 -9.44 -3.18
N GLY A 27 -22.19 -9.93 -2.05
CA GLY A 27 -22.22 -11.35 -1.69
C GLY A 27 -23.62 -11.89 -1.48
N GLY A 28 -24.49 -11.13 -0.80
CA GLY A 28 -25.87 -11.53 -0.57
C GLY A 28 -26.70 -11.54 -1.84
N LEU A 29 -26.52 -10.56 -2.74
CA LEU A 29 -27.19 -10.52 -4.04
C LEU A 29 -26.77 -11.69 -4.94
N ALA A 30 -25.48 -12.02 -4.99
CA ALA A 30 -24.99 -13.17 -5.75
C ALA A 30 -25.51 -14.50 -5.17
N ALA A 31 -25.56 -14.63 -3.83
CA ALA A 31 -26.17 -15.78 -3.18
C ALA A 31 -27.65 -15.92 -3.53
N ALA A 32 -28.42 -14.81 -3.47
CA ALA A 32 -29.85 -14.82 -3.82
C ALA A 32 -30.06 -15.21 -5.28
N SER A 33 -29.29 -14.64 -6.20
CA SER A 33 -29.32 -14.98 -7.63
C SER A 33 -29.07 -16.48 -7.86
N ARG A 34 -28.05 -17.04 -7.20
CA ARG A 34 -27.75 -18.47 -7.33
C ARG A 34 -28.81 -19.35 -6.68
N ALA A 35 -29.32 -18.99 -5.52
CA ALA A 35 -30.42 -19.70 -4.86
C ALA A 35 -31.68 -19.71 -5.72
N GLN A 36 -31.99 -18.60 -6.38
CA GLN A 36 -33.10 -18.50 -7.35
C GLN A 36 -32.90 -19.45 -8.55
N ALA A 37 -31.68 -19.44 -9.13
CA ALA A 37 -31.35 -20.29 -10.27
C ALA A 37 -31.45 -21.79 -9.95
N LEU A 38 -31.20 -22.18 -8.69
CA LEU A 38 -31.31 -23.55 -8.20
C LEU A 38 -32.69 -23.90 -7.63
N ASN A 39 -33.68 -22.99 -7.74
CA ASN A 39 -35.03 -23.17 -7.21
C ASN A 39 -35.07 -23.49 -5.69
N ASN A 40 -34.11 -22.98 -4.91
CA ASN A 40 -34.17 -23.10 -3.46
C ASN A 40 -35.32 -22.25 -2.90
N LYS A 41 -35.93 -22.69 -1.82
CA LYS A 41 -36.86 -21.85 -1.04
C LYS A 41 -36.08 -20.89 -0.17
N TYR A 42 -35.82 -19.67 -0.63
CA TYR A 42 -34.99 -18.69 0.06
C TYR A 42 -35.67 -17.33 0.25
N VAL A 43 -35.06 -16.51 1.11
CA VAL A 43 -35.37 -15.08 1.24
C VAL A 43 -34.09 -14.30 1.53
N LEU A 44 -33.95 -13.12 0.90
CA LEU A 44 -32.90 -12.13 1.18
C LEU A 44 -33.46 -11.04 2.07
N LEU A 45 -32.89 -10.89 3.27
CA LEU A 45 -33.29 -9.87 4.24
C LEU A 45 -32.36 -8.67 4.14
N GLU A 46 -32.92 -7.48 3.90
CA GLU A 46 -32.18 -6.23 3.88
C GLU A 46 -32.66 -5.30 5.02
N ALA A 47 -31.69 -4.73 5.74
CA ALA A 47 -31.99 -3.87 6.89
C ALA A 47 -32.55 -2.49 6.51
N THR A 48 -32.29 -2.05 5.26
CA THR A 48 -32.71 -0.75 4.74
C THR A 48 -33.84 -0.87 3.72
N ASN A 49 -34.30 0.25 3.19
CA ASN A 49 -35.32 0.29 2.14
C ASN A 49 -34.73 0.26 0.70
N HIS A 50 -33.43 0.03 0.56
CA HIS A 50 -32.71 0.00 -0.71
C HIS A 50 -31.64 -1.10 -0.69
N LEU A 51 -31.14 -1.46 -1.86
CA LEU A 51 -30.09 -2.48 -2.02
C LEU A 51 -28.71 -1.94 -1.70
N SER A 52 -27.83 -2.82 -1.26
CA SER A 52 -26.38 -2.57 -1.17
C SER A 52 -26.01 -1.29 -0.42
N ASP A 53 -26.48 -1.15 0.81
CA ASP A 53 -26.36 0.04 1.66
C ASP A 53 -24.92 0.61 1.72
N THR A 54 -23.91 -0.24 1.71
CA THR A 54 -22.50 0.21 1.69
C THR A 54 -22.17 1.02 0.43
N ILE A 55 -22.56 0.52 -0.74
CA ILE A 55 -22.31 1.21 -2.02
C ILE A 55 -23.22 2.41 -2.16
N PHE A 56 -24.46 2.29 -1.72
CA PHE A 56 -25.41 3.40 -1.68
C PHE A 56 -24.90 4.59 -0.88
N LYS A 57 -24.18 4.36 0.21
CA LYS A 57 -23.54 5.38 1.06
C LYS A 57 -22.21 5.91 0.55
N TYR A 58 -21.69 5.44 -0.58
CA TYR A 58 -20.53 6.07 -1.19
C TYR A 58 -20.85 7.48 -1.66
N GLN A 59 -19.83 8.32 -1.75
CA GLN A 59 -19.98 9.67 -2.26
C GLN A 59 -20.57 9.65 -3.69
N LYS A 60 -21.49 10.57 -3.98
CA LYS A 60 -22.12 10.74 -5.29
C LYS A 60 -21.07 10.84 -6.41
N GLY A 61 -21.28 10.11 -7.49
CA GLY A 61 -20.35 10.06 -8.63
C GLY A 61 -19.07 9.28 -8.38
N LYS A 62 -18.92 8.62 -7.22
CA LYS A 62 -17.72 7.80 -6.94
C LYS A 62 -17.61 6.65 -7.92
N HIS A 63 -16.45 6.52 -8.56
CA HIS A 63 -16.14 5.40 -9.43
C HIS A 63 -15.76 4.17 -8.58
N VAL A 64 -16.48 3.08 -8.76
CA VAL A 64 -16.26 1.80 -8.08
C VAL A 64 -15.49 0.88 -9.00
N MET A 65 -14.36 0.38 -8.52
CA MET A 65 -13.45 -0.47 -9.30
C MET A 65 -13.87 -1.94 -9.24
N ALA A 66 -13.68 -2.67 -10.35
CA ALA A 66 -13.91 -4.11 -10.43
C ALA A 66 -12.61 -4.90 -10.16
N GLU A 67 -12.12 -4.78 -8.93
CA GLU A 67 -10.91 -5.48 -8.48
C GLU A 67 -11.23 -6.85 -7.84
N PRO A 68 -10.29 -7.84 -7.95
CA PRO A 68 -9.14 -7.88 -8.85
C PRO A 68 -9.57 -7.98 -10.31
N SER A 69 -8.88 -7.26 -11.21
CA SER A 69 -9.26 -7.25 -12.64
C SER A 69 -9.21 -8.64 -13.29
N ILE A 70 -8.24 -9.47 -12.86
CA ILE A 70 -8.01 -10.83 -13.38
C ILE A 70 -9.04 -11.85 -12.88
N LEU A 71 -9.75 -11.59 -11.76
CA LEU A 71 -10.71 -12.54 -11.21
C LEU A 71 -12.02 -12.50 -12.03
N PRO A 72 -12.45 -13.59 -12.66
CA PRO A 72 -13.76 -13.67 -13.29
C PRO A 72 -14.88 -13.68 -12.24
N LEU A 73 -16.09 -13.37 -12.66
CA LEU A 73 -17.28 -13.53 -11.85
C LEU A 73 -17.97 -14.85 -12.18
N CYS A 74 -18.59 -15.46 -11.18
CA CYS A 74 -19.59 -16.50 -11.39
C CYS A 74 -20.81 -15.92 -12.13
N ASP A 75 -21.54 -16.81 -12.82
CA ASP A 75 -22.80 -16.45 -13.47
C ASP A 75 -23.84 -15.92 -12.46
N GLY A 76 -24.76 -15.09 -12.92
CA GLY A 76 -25.86 -14.53 -12.14
C GLY A 76 -25.84 -13.02 -12.10
N MET A 77 -25.46 -12.41 -10.98
CA MET A 77 -25.43 -10.95 -10.82
C MET A 77 -24.25 -10.31 -11.58
N PRO A 78 -24.50 -9.38 -12.51
CA PRO A 78 -23.42 -8.73 -13.26
C PRO A 78 -22.74 -7.65 -12.43
N PHE A 79 -21.40 -7.51 -12.61
CA PHE A 79 -20.64 -6.40 -12.06
C PHE A 79 -19.48 -6.01 -12.98
N SER A 80 -19.38 -4.71 -13.23
CA SER A 80 -18.25 -4.07 -13.93
C SER A 80 -17.90 -2.76 -13.24
N ALA A 81 -16.67 -2.26 -13.44
CA ALA A 81 -16.27 -0.96 -12.92
C ALA A 81 -17.16 0.14 -13.52
N GLY A 82 -17.57 1.10 -12.71
CA GLY A 82 -18.46 2.18 -13.13
C GLY A 82 -18.78 3.15 -12.01
N LYS A 83 -19.64 4.12 -12.28
CA LYS A 83 -20.14 5.01 -11.24
C LYS A 83 -21.06 4.25 -10.29
N ARG A 84 -21.05 4.67 -9.03
CA ARG A 84 -21.94 4.13 -7.99
C ARG A 84 -23.39 4.00 -8.46
N GLU A 85 -23.90 5.05 -9.08
CA GLU A 85 -25.28 5.14 -9.54
C GLU A 85 -25.62 4.10 -10.59
N ASP A 86 -24.75 3.93 -11.59
CA ASP A 86 -24.93 2.98 -12.69
C ASP A 86 -24.94 1.53 -12.17
N ILE A 87 -24.13 1.23 -11.13
CA ILE A 87 -24.06 -0.11 -10.53
C ILE A 87 -25.32 -0.42 -9.76
N LEU A 88 -25.81 0.53 -8.95
CA LEU A 88 -27.03 0.35 -8.14
C LEU A 88 -28.25 0.17 -9.04
N GLU A 89 -28.41 1.02 -10.06
CA GLU A 89 -29.50 0.92 -11.01
C GLU A 89 -29.50 -0.43 -11.73
N ARG A 90 -28.35 -0.89 -12.17
CA ARG A 90 -28.21 -2.20 -12.82
C ARG A 90 -28.59 -3.33 -11.89
N TRP A 91 -28.16 -3.30 -10.62
CA TRP A 91 -28.54 -4.35 -9.66
C TRP A 91 -30.03 -4.33 -9.30
N GLU A 92 -30.66 -3.17 -9.21
CA GLU A 92 -32.12 -3.06 -9.05
C GLU A 92 -32.87 -3.68 -10.24
N GLN A 93 -32.41 -3.42 -11.47
CA GLN A 93 -32.97 -4.03 -12.68
C GLN A 93 -32.80 -5.55 -12.65
N GLU A 94 -31.65 -6.07 -12.25
CA GLU A 94 -31.41 -7.51 -12.16
C GLU A 94 -32.26 -8.21 -11.10
N VAL A 95 -32.46 -7.56 -9.94
CA VAL A 95 -33.36 -8.09 -8.89
C VAL A 95 -34.76 -8.29 -9.43
N VAL A 96 -35.28 -7.33 -10.22
CA VAL A 96 -36.60 -7.43 -10.86
C VAL A 96 -36.59 -8.50 -11.97
N GLN A 97 -35.60 -8.48 -12.85
CA GLN A 97 -35.51 -9.40 -14.00
C GLN A 97 -35.40 -10.86 -13.56
N GLN A 98 -34.61 -11.13 -12.52
CA GLN A 98 -34.42 -12.48 -11.97
C GLN A 98 -35.53 -12.85 -10.96
N SER A 99 -36.45 -11.93 -10.64
CA SER A 99 -37.51 -12.10 -9.62
C SER A 99 -36.96 -12.52 -8.25
N LEU A 100 -35.91 -11.88 -7.80
CA LEU A 100 -35.30 -12.23 -6.51
C LEU A 100 -36.22 -11.83 -5.33
N VAL A 101 -36.34 -12.73 -4.36
CA VAL A 101 -37.18 -12.51 -3.16
C VAL A 101 -36.41 -11.71 -2.13
N VAL A 102 -36.65 -10.40 -2.08
CA VAL A 102 -36.01 -9.46 -1.15
C VAL A 102 -37.04 -8.87 -0.18
N HIS A 103 -36.78 -8.99 1.11
CA HIS A 103 -37.57 -8.36 2.16
C HIS A 103 -36.77 -7.18 2.73
N TYR A 104 -37.22 -5.97 2.44
CA TYR A 104 -36.64 -4.73 2.91
C TYR A 104 -37.11 -4.37 4.35
N ASN A 105 -36.34 -3.49 5.02
CA ASN A 105 -36.56 -3.04 6.38
C ASN A 105 -36.63 -4.19 7.40
N LYS A 106 -35.84 -5.24 7.16
CA LYS A 106 -35.72 -6.44 8.00
C LYS A 106 -34.33 -6.53 8.64
N ARG A 107 -34.13 -5.75 9.69
CA ARG A 107 -32.89 -5.79 10.46
C ARG A 107 -32.90 -6.98 11.40
N VAL A 108 -32.05 -7.96 11.16
CA VAL A 108 -31.88 -9.14 12.02
C VAL A 108 -31.17 -8.73 13.32
N SER A 109 -31.79 -9.00 14.45
CA SER A 109 -31.28 -8.70 15.81
C SER A 109 -30.73 -9.93 16.53
N SER A 110 -31.25 -11.12 16.24
CA SER A 110 -30.77 -12.36 16.82
C SER A 110 -30.93 -13.54 15.87
N ILE A 111 -30.02 -14.50 15.99
CA ILE A 111 -30.07 -15.77 15.28
C ILE A 111 -29.81 -16.88 16.31
N GLN A 112 -30.70 -17.83 16.38
CA GLN A 112 -30.60 -18.96 17.29
C GLN A 112 -30.75 -20.27 16.51
N ARG A 113 -29.93 -21.25 16.79
CA ARG A 113 -30.03 -22.58 16.22
C ARG A 113 -30.55 -23.58 17.24
N ASP A 114 -31.63 -24.26 16.93
CA ASP A 114 -32.16 -25.34 17.74
C ASP A 114 -31.22 -26.56 17.67
N PRO A 115 -30.68 -27.03 18.79
CA PRO A 115 -29.74 -28.16 18.79
C PRO A 115 -30.36 -29.48 18.32
N ASN A 116 -31.66 -29.66 18.47
CA ASN A 116 -32.36 -30.90 18.12
C ASN A 116 -32.81 -30.93 16.67
N THR A 117 -33.47 -29.86 16.23
CA THR A 117 -34.00 -29.77 14.88
C THR A 117 -33.01 -29.22 13.88
N ARG A 118 -31.93 -28.60 14.39
CA ARG A 118 -30.91 -27.89 13.59
C ARG A 118 -31.46 -26.70 12.78
N VAL A 119 -32.69 -26.27 13.00
CA VAL A 119 -33.34 -25.14 12.36
C VAL A 119 -32.88 -23.84 13.00
N PHE A 120 -32.51 -22.87 12.18
CA PHE A 120 -32.23 -21.51 12.62
C PHE A 120 -33.51 -20.71 12.76
N THR A 121 -33.63 -19.91 13.81
CA THR A 121 -34.65 -18.90 13.97
C THR A 121 -34.00 -17.54 13.99
N LEU A 122 -34.34 -16.70 13.01
CA LEU A 122 -33.87 -15.34 12.86
C LEU A 122 -34.97 -14.39 13.31
N SER A 123 -34.68 -13.54 14.28
CA SER A 123 -35.64 -12.49 14.75
C SER A 123 -35.18 -11.14 14.26
N CYS A 124 -36.10 -10.36 13.70
CA CYS A 124 -35.90 -8.99 13.27
C CYS A 124 -36.36 -7.99 14.35
N GLU A 125 -35.84 -6.76 14.28
CA GLU A 125 -36.20 -5.67 15.22
C GLU A 125 -37.69 -5.32 15.17
N ASP A 126 -38.38 -5.53 14.06
CA ASP A 126 -39.81 -5.31 13.89
C ASP A 126 -40.69 -6.44 14.40
N GLY A 127 -40.09 -7.45 15.04
CA GLY A 127 -40.76 -8.60 15.61
C GLY A 127 -41.07 -9.74 14.61
N THR A 128 -40.71 -9.59 13.32
CA THR A 128 -40.85 -10.70 12.37
C THR A 128 -39.80 -11.76 12.62
N CYS A 129 -40.16 -13.03 12.42
CA CYS A 129 -39.27 -14.18 12.57
C CYS A 129 -39.23 -15.00 11.27
N TYR A 130 -38.04 -15.54 10.97
CA TYR A 130 -37.80 -16.44 9.84
C TYR A 130 -37.16 -17.74 10.32
N ARG A 131 -37.60 -18.87 9.78
CA ARG A 131 -37.05 -20.19 10.13
C ARG A 131 -36.36 -20.80 8.91
N SER A 132 -35.11 -21.24 9.07
CA SER A 132 -34.26 -21.68 7.97
C SER A 132 -33.38 -22.87 8.33
N LEU A 133 -33.03 -23.70 7.34
CA LEU A 133 -32.02 -24.75 7.49
C LEU A 133 -30.59 -24.21 7.43
N HIS A 134 -30.35 -23.17 6.63
CA HIS A 134 -29.04 -22.54 6.45
C HIS A 134 -29.18 -21.01 6.52
N VAL A 135 -28.11 -20.37 6.94
CA VAL A 135 -28.00 -18.91 7.01
C VAL A 135 -26.73 -18.45 6.30
N VAL A 136 -26.88 -17.46 5.42
CA VAL A 136 -25.75 -16.79 4.77
C VAL A 136 -25.66 -15.35 5.23
N LEU A 137 -24.56 -14.99 5.93
CA LEU A 137 -24.34 -13.63 6.45
C LEU A 137 -23.51 -12.81 5.47
N GLY A 138 -24.15 -11.90 4.75
CA GLY A 138 -23.52 -10.93 3.84
C GLY A 138 -23.62 -9.48 4.32
N ILE A 139 -23.61 -9.25 5.64
CA ILE A 139 -23.87 -7.94 6.27
C ILE A 139 -22.72 -6.94 6.18
N GLY A 140 -21.54 -7.35 5.71
CA GLY A 140 -20.37 -6.48 5.57
C GLY A 140 -19.89 -5.88 6.89
N LEU A 141 -19.13 -4.77 6.81
CA LEU A 141 -18.57 -4.05 7.97
C LEU A 141 -19.18 -2.65 8.12
N GLN A 142 -19.54 -2.00 7.03
CA GLN A 142 -19.91 -0.58 6.99
C GLN A 142 -21.22 -0.24 7.70
N GLY A 143 -22.05 -1.21 7.99
CA GLY A 143 -23.25 -1.04 8.82
C GLY A 143 -22.93 -0.71 10.28
N ASN A 144 -21.72 -0.97 10.76
CA ASN A 144 -21.25 -0.70 12.10
C ASN A 144 -20.13 0.35 12.11
N VAL A 145 -20.48 1.59 11.76
CA VAL A 145 -19.54 2.72 11.78
C VAL A 145 -19.11 3.01 13.22
N ARG A 146 -17.82 3.23 13.41
CA ARG A 146 -17.30 3.64 14.71
C ARG A 146 -17.77 5.05 15.04
N LYS A 147 -18.50 5.19 16.12
CA LYS A 147 -18.94 6.48 16.64
C LYS A 147 -17.82 7.21 17.39
N MET A 148 -17.99 8.52 17.57
CA MET A 148 -17.07 9.34 18.37
C MET A 148 -17.02 8.89 19.84
N GLY A 149 -18.16 8.42 20.36
CA GLY A 149 -18.28 7.93 21.73
C GLY A 149 -18.18 9.02 22.79
N VAL A 150 -18.48 10.24 22.41
CA VAL A 150 -18.52 11.40 23.32
C VAL A 150 -19.96 11.86 23.54
N SER A 151 -20.22 12.52 24.68
CA SER A 151 -21.55 13.11 24.97
C SER A 151 -21.94 14.06 23.85
N GLY A 152 -23.20 13.96 23.34
CA GLY A 152 -23.74 14.81 22.29
C GLY A 152 -23.45 14.36 20.86
N ASP A 153 -22.79 13.21 20.63
CA ASP A 153 -22.42 12.71 19.30
C ASP A 153 -23.60 12.15 18.47
N ASP A 154 -24.81 12.15 19.03
CA ASP A 154 -26.08 11.81 18.38
C ASP A 154 -26.78 13.02 17.73
N HIS A 155 -26.20 14.21 17.82
CA HIS A 155 -26.77 15.42 17.23
C HIS A 155 -26.90 15.30 15.71
N PRO A 156 -28.02 15.77 15.07
CA PRO A 156 -28.26 15.64 13.62
C PRO A 156 -27.18 16.24 12.71
N ARG A 157 -26.39 17.18 13.23
CA ARG A 157 -25.27 17.79 12.49
C ARG A 157 -23.94 17.03 12.68
N VAL A 158 -23.94 15.90 13.39
CA VAL A 158 -22.84 14.94 13.45
C VAL A 158 -23.15 13.80 12.49
N GLN A 159 -22.37 13.69 11.44
CA GLN A 159 -22.58 12.70 10.39
C GLN A 159 -21.38 11.75 10.33
N TYR A 160 -21.68 10.48 10.16
CA TYR A 160 -20.66 9.42 10.04
C TYR A 160 -20.46 8.98 8.58
N THR A 161 -21.24 9.54 7.66
CA THR A 161 -21.16 9.36 6.21
C THR A 161 -21.34 10.71 5.53
N LEU A 162 -20.76 10.87 4.35
CA LEU A 162 -20.94 12.05 3.51
C LEU A 162 -21.37 11.55 2.11
N SER A 163 -22.61 11.79 1.76
CA SER A 163 -23.18 11.36 0.49
C SER A 163 -22.90 12.34 -0.63
N ASP A 164 -23.17 13.62 -0.40
CA ASP A 164 -22.92 14.70 -1.36
C ASP A 164 -22.22 15.88 -0.67
N PRO A 165 -20.92 16.12 -0.95
CA PRO A 165 -20.21 17.25 -0.35
C PRO A 165 -20.71 18.61 -0.85
N ASP A 166 -21.37 18.67 -2.00
CA ASP A 166 -21.87 19.92 -2.60
C ASP A 166 -23.20 20.40 -1.95
N GLU A 167 -23.81 19.58 -1.07
CA GLU A 167 -24.96 19.99 -0.24
C GLU A 167 -24.58 21.06 0.80
N PHE A 168 -23.29 21.22 1.10
CA PHE A 168 -22.81 22.13 2.15
C PHE A 168 -21.99 23.28 1.54
N SER A 169 -22.33 24.51 1.91
CA SER A 169 -21.65 25.71 1.47
C SER A 169 -21.60 26.77 2.55
N GLY A 170 -20.46 27.39 2.77
CA GLY A 170 -20.26 28.47 3.73
C GLY A 170 -20.22 28.00 5.20
N GLU A 171 -20.18 26.69 5.45
CA GLU A 171 -20.12 26.13 6.81
C GLU A 171 -18.66 25.99 7.30
N THR A 172 -18.48 26.01 8.62
CA THR A 172 -17.26 25.53 9.27
C THR A 172 -17.48 24.06 9.64
N ILE A 173 -16.75 23.17 8.97
CA ILE A 173 -16.93 21.72 9.10
C ILE A 173 -15.69 21.11 9.72
N VAL A 174 -15.88 20.35 10.81
CA VAL A 174 -14.82 19.54 11.40
C VAL A 174 -14.91 18.12 10.84
N VAL A 175 -13.85 17.68 10.17
CA VAL A 175 -13.73 16.29 9.72
C VAL A 175 -12.86 15.53 10.71
N ILE A 176 -13.41 14.48 11.35
CA ILE A 176 -12.70 13.68 12.34
C ILE A 176 -12.29 12.35 11.72
N GLY A 177 -10.99 12.09 11.68
CA GLY A 177 -10.40 10.88 11.11
C GLY A 177 -9.56 11.17 9.87
N SER A 178 -8.33 10.70 9.92
CA SER A 178 -7.26 10.95 8.97
C SER A 178 -6.97 9.77 8.03
N GLY A 179 -7.92 8.84 7.90
CA GLY A 179 -7.90 7.80 6.86
C GLY A 179 -8.34 8.32 5.50
N ASP A 180 -8.23 7.50 4.46
CA ASP A 180 -8.57 7.90 3.07
C ASP A 180 -9.92 8.57 2.96
N ALA A 181 -10.98 7.98 3.52
CA ALA A 181 -12.32 8.54 3.44
C ALA A 181 -12.46 9.91 4.13
N GLY A 182 -11.75 10.13 5.25
CA GLY A 182 -11.74 11.42 5.94
C GLY A 182 -11.03 12.48 5.12
N ILE A 183 -9.89 12.16 4.55
CA ILE A 183 -9.12 13.05 3.69
C ILE A 183 -9.89 13.40 2.42
N GLU A 184 -10.44 12.40 1.72
CA GLU A 184 -11.25 12.62 0.51
C GLU A 184 -12.45 13.54 0.79
N ASN A 185 -13.14 13.33 1.92
CA ASN A 185 -14.25 14.18 2.34
C ASN A 185 -13.78 15.62 2.67
N ALA A 186 -12.67 15.77 3.41
CA ALA A 186 -12.11 17.10 3.72
C ALA A 186 -11.71 17.87 2.46
N LEU A 187 -11.06 17.20 1.50
CA LEU A 187 -10.67 17.78 0.21
C LEU A 187 -11.87 18.16 -0.66
N ALA A 188 -12.94 17.37 -0.63
CA ALA A 188 -14.16 17.70 -1.37
C ALA A 188 -14.90 18.89 -0.75
N LEU A 189 -15.06 18.89 0.58
CA LEU A 189 -15.77 19.94 1.33
C LEU A 189 -15.06 21.29 1.30
N CYS A 190 -13.72 21.32 1.25
CA CYS A 190 -12.95 22.57 1.29
C CYS A 190 -13.09 23.46 0.04
N LYS A 191 -13.81 22.98 -0.98
CA LYS A 191 -14.13 23.79 -2.16
C LYS A 191 -15.09 24.96 -1.83
N HIS A 192 -16.02 24.73 -0.91
CA HIS A 192 -17.10 25.66 -0.60
C HIS A 192 -17.26 25.95 0.91
N ASN A 193 -16.42 25.33 1.76
CA ASN A 193 -16.51 25.40 3.22
C ASN A 193 -15.16 25.66 3.87
N THR A 194 -15.17 26.15 5.11
CA THR A 194 -14.01 26.18 5.99
C THR A 194 -13.85 24.82 6.65
N VAL A 195 -12.77 24.10 6.36
CA VAL A 195 -12.59 22.73 6.83
C VAL A 195 -11.44 22.60 7.82
N ILE A 196 -11.70 21.93 8.93
CA ILE A 196 -10.73 21.55 9.95
C ILE A 196 -10.66 20.03 9.99
N LEU A 197 -9.51 19.46 9.65
CA LEU A 197 -9.30 18.02 9.74
C LEU A 197 -8.62 17.66 11.06
N MET A 198 -9.21 16.76 11.83
CA MET A 198 -8.62 16.26 13.08
C MET A 198 -7.92 14.93 12.87
N ASN A 199 -6.65 14.88 13.28
CA ASN A 199 -5.84 13.69 13.32
C ASN A 199 -5.41 13.38 14.77
N ARG A 200 -5.72 12.18 15.26
CA ARG A 200 -5.33 11.75 16.61
C ARG A 200 -3.81 11.47 16.75
N SER A 201 -3.12 11.29 15.64
CA SER A 201 -1.69 11.00 15.58
C SER A 201 -0.90 12.25 15.23
N GLU A 202 0.41 12.21 15.43
CA GLU A 202 1.33 13.24 14.94
C GLU A 202 1.41 13.28 13.42
N GLU A 203 1.04 12.18 12.76
CA GLU A 203 1.21 11.95 11.33
C GLU A 203 0.02 11.22 10.72
N PHE A 204 -0.05 11.24 9.38
CA PHE A 204 -1.04 10.50 8.60
C PHE A 204 -0.56 9.06 8.34
N ASN A 205 -0.80 8.16 9.30
CA ASN A 205 -0.32 6.78 9.23
C ASN A 205 -1.34 5.77 8.65
N SER A 206 -2.60 6.19 8.52
CA SER A 206 -3.72 5.30 8.16
C SER A 206 -4.35 5.61 6.80
N CYS A 207 -3.72 6.42 5.98
CA CYS A 207 -4.19 6.77 4.64
C CYS A 207 -3.15 6.41 3.56
N LYS A 208 -3.61 6.36 2.32
CA LYS A 208 -2.73 6.26 1.16
C LYS A 208 -1.84 7.50 1.07
N ASP A 209 -0.60 7.30 0.62
CA ASP A 209 0.36 8.40 0.53
C ASP A 209 -0.12 9.54 -0.40
N GLY A 210 -0.81 9.19 -1.50
CA GLY A 210 -1.39 10.21 -2.39
C GLY A 210 -2.42 11.11 -1.70
N ASN A 211 -3.29 10.53 -0.87
CA ASN A 211 -4.26 11.30 -0.10
C ASN A 211 -3.55 12.15 0.97
N ARG A 212 -2.51 11.62 1.61
CA ARG A 212 -1.69 12.39 2.55
C ARG A 212 -1.07 13.62 1.88
N ASP A 213 -0.47 13.45 0.71
CA ASP A 213 0.21 14.54 0.02
C ASP A 213 -0.78 15.60 -0.47
N LEU A 214 -1.96 15.20 -0.94
CA LEU A 214 -3.04 16.11 -1.32
C LEU A 214 -3.54 16.95 -0.13
N ILE A 215 -3.74 16.33 1.04
CA ILE A 215 -4.22 17.05 2.22
C ILE A 215 -3.14 17.99 2.78
N LEU A 216 -1.87 17.58 2.76
CA LEU A 216 -0.76 18.43 3.19
C LEU A 216 -0.56 19.63 2.22
N ALA A 217 -0.70 19.41 0.92
CA ALA A 217 -0.69 20.48 -0.06
C ALA A 217 -1.86 21.46 0.12
N ALA A 218 -3.06 20.95 0.42
CA ALA A 218 -4.24 21.79 0.71
C ALA A 218 -4.04 22.58 2.01
N HIS A 219 -3.43 22.00 3.02
CA HIS A 219 -3.07 22.67 4.27
C HIS A 219 -2.04 23.77 4.05
N LYS A 220 -0.96 23.48 3.33
CA LYS A 220 0.07 24.47 2.98
C LYS A 220 -0.49 25.64 2.17
N ALA A 221 -1.49 25.37 1.32
CA ALA A 221 -2.21 26.39 0.56
C ALA A 221 -3.26 27.16 1.39
N GLY A 222 -3.40 26.90 2.69
CA GLY A 222 -4.37 27.57 3.57
C GLY A 222 -5.83 27.17 3.35
N ARG A 223 -6.11 26.11 2.55
CA ARG A 223 -7.48 25.67 2.25
C ARG A 223 -8.11 24.80 3.33
N ILE A 224 -7.28 24.11 4.09
CA ILE A 224 -7.70 23.22 5.18
C ILE A 224 -6.79 23.45 6.38
N SER A 225 -7.37 23.51 7.56
CA SER A 225 -6.63 23.47 8.83
C SER A 225 -6.51 22.04 9.32
N ILE A 226 -5.33 21.64 9.83
CA ILE A 226 -5.11 20.30 10.39
C ILE A 226 -4.75 20.43 11.86
N LEU A 227 -5.48 19.68 12.69
CA LEU A 227 -5.20 19.54 14.11
C LEU A 227 -4.61 18.16 14.36
N TYR A 228 -3.34 18.11 14.73
CA TYR A 228 -2.64 16.87 15.07
C TYR A 228 -2.77 16.55 16.55
N GLN A 229 -2.55 15.29 16.92
CA GLN A 229 -2.60 14.79 18.30
C GLN A 229 -3.88 15.22 19.04
N SER A 230 -5.01 15.27 18.31
CA SER A 230 -6.26 15.80 18.83
C SER A 230 -7.32 14.72 18.93
N ILE A 231 -7.93 14.59 20.09
CA ILE A 231 -9.03 13.66 20.38
C ILE A 231 -10.26 14.43 20.85
N SER A 232 -11.42 13.97 20.46
CA SER A 232 -12.71 14.53 20.88
C SER A 232 -12.98 14.11 22.32
N ILE A 233 -13.35 15.05 23.18
CA ILE A 233 -13.68 14.82 24.59
C ILE A 233 -15.17 14.94 24.85
N GLU A 234 -15.80 16.01 24.33
CA GLU A 234 -17.18 16.34 24.57
C GLU A 234 -17.72 17.19 23.41
N LEU A 235 -19.00 17.03 23.08
CA LEU A 235 -19.70 17.90 22.16
C LEU A 235 -20.79 18.62 22.89
N ARG A 236 -20.75 19.96 22.87
CA ARG A 236 -21.76 20.84 23.47
C ARG A 236 -22.60 21.52 22.41
N HIS A 237 -23.80 21.83 22.76
CA HIS A 237 -24.74 22.54 21.86
C HIS A 237 -24.78 24.02 22.21
N HIS A 238 -24.64 24.83 21.16
CA HIS A 238 -24.78 26.29 21.28
C HIS A 238 -25.95 26.79 20.45
N THR A 239 -26.61 27.83 20.94
CA THR A 239 -27.81 28.41 20.28
C THR A 239 -27.51 29.62 19.42
N VAL A 240 -26.29 30.12 19.42
CA VAL A 240 -25.90 31.37 18.76
C VAL A 240 -24.68 31.19 17.87
N ASN A 241 -24.77 31.59 16.62
CA ASN A 241 -23.77 31.66 15.53
C ASN A 241 -23.08 30.39 15.03
N LYS A 242 -22.85 29.38 15.82
CA LYS A 242 -22.38 28.02 15.40
C LYS A 242 -22.97 27.01 16.37
N PRO A 243 -23.76 26.05 15.86
CA PRO A 243 -24.59 25.23 16.76
C PRO A 243 -23.80 24.18 17.55
N LEU A 244 -22.53 23.93 17.21
CA LEU A 244 -21.71 22.91 17.86
C LEU A 244 -20.43 23.53 18.43
N GLU A 245 -20.10 23.16 19.66
CA GLU A 245 -18.80 23.37 20.30
C GLU A 245 -18.18 21.99 20.57
N LEU A 246 -17.15 21.65 19.83
CA LEU A 246 -16.38 20.43 20.03
C LEU A 246 -15.21 20.72 20.97
N VAL A 247 -15.25 20.13 22.16
CA VAL A 247 -14.13 20.17 23.09
C VAL A 247 -13.17 19.05 22.72
N ILE A 248 -11.92 19.42 22.51
CA ILE A 248 -10.84 18.51 22.16
C ILE A 248 -9.73 18.54 23.22
N ASP A 249 -9.00 17.44 23.32
CA ASP A 249 -7.71 17.40 23.99
C ASP A 249 -6.65 17.31 22.89
N GLY A 250 -5.88 18.38 22.73
CA GLY A 250 -4.91 18.53 21.67
C GLY A 250 -3.50 18.74 22.21
N ARG A 251 -2.55 18.98 21.33
CA ARG A 251 -1.13 19.18 21.67
C ARG A 251 -0.89 20.28 22.73
N ASN A 252 -1.76 21.28 22.76
CA ASN A 252 -1.66 22.43 23.69
C ASN A 252 -2.60 22.28 24.91
N GLY A 253 -3.19 21.11 25.12
CA GLY A 253 -4.20 20.86 26.14
C GLY A 253 -5.63 20.97 25.62
N ARG A 254 -6.57 21.23 26.53
CA ARG A 254 -7.99 21.32 26.18
C ARG A 254 -8.31 22.62 25.45
N GLU A 255 -8.92 22.47 24.28
CA GLU A 255 -9.37 23.58 23.42
C GLU A 255 -10.81 23.33 22.96
N SER A 256 -11.53 24.40 22.58
CA SER A 256 -12.87 24.32 22.02
C SER A 256 -12.92 24.82 20.58
N ILE A 257 -13.58 24.07 19.71
CA ILE A 257 -13.81 24.40 18.31
C ILE A 257 -15.28 24.65 18.06
N HIS A 258 -15.64 25.85 17.64
CA HIS A 258 -16.99 26.17 17.23
C HIS A 258 -17.18 25.84 15.73
N CYS A 259 -18.15 24.99 15.42
CA CYS A 259 -18.41 24.55 14.05
C CYS A 259 -19.90 24.40 13.76
N ASP A 260 -20.23 24.37 12.47
CA ASP A 260 -21.58 24.17 12.00
C ASP A 260 -21.93 22.67 11.87
N ARG A 261 -20.92 21.84 11.58
CA ARG A 261 -21.09 20.41 11.30
C ARG A 261 -19.84 19.61 11.65
N ILE A 262 -20.06 18.33 11.98
CA ILE A 262 -19.00 17.35 12.17
C ILE A 262 -19.21 16.18 11.22
N ILE A 263 -18.17 15.80 10.48
CA ILE A 263 -18.12 14.59 9.63
C ILE A 263 -17.11 13.64 10.24
N ALA A 264 -17.57 12.60 10.93
CA ALA A 264 -16.70 11.64 11.60
C ALA A 264 -16.45 10.41 10.72
N ARG A 265 -15.20 10.25 10.25
CA ARG A 265 -14.75 9.14 9.37
C ARG A 265 -13.79 8.24 10.12
N LEU A 266 -14.29 7.58 11.16
CA LEU A 266 -13.52 6.80 12.11
C LEU A 266 -13.34 5.32 11.69
N GLY A 267 -13.81 4.97 10.49
CA GLY A 267 -13.81 3.61 9.96
C GLY A 267 -15.00 2.78 10.48
N ALA A 268 -14.97 1.50 10.14
CA ALA A 268 -15.94 0.51 10.56
C ALA A 268 -15.23 -0.67 11.21
N THR A 269 -15.91 -1.32 12.13
CA THR A 269 -15.43 -2.55 12.78
C THR A 269 -16.47 -3.65 12.60
N PRO A 270 -16.08 -4.92 12.62
CA PRO A 270 -17.05 -6.00 12.69
C PRO A 270 -18.05 -5.74 13.80
N PRO A 271 -19.36 -5.97 13.58
CA PRO A 271 -20.36 -5.85 14.62
C PRO A 271 -20.23 -7.03 15.60
N ARG A 272 -19.09 -7.12 16.27
CA ARG A 272 -18.63 -8.28 17.01
C ARG A 272 -19.64 -8.79 18.02
N LYS A 273 -20.20 -7.89 18.84
CA LYS A 273 -21.21 -8.28 19.85
C LYS A 273 -22.44 -8.95 19.22
N LEU A 274 -22.88 -8.48 18.08
CA LEU A 274 -24.01 -9.06 17.34
C LEU A 274 -23.63 -10.44 16.82
N ILE A 275 -22.46 -10.59 16.24
CA ILE A 275 -21.97 -11.83 15.63
C ILE A 275 -21.66 -12.88 16.69
N GLU A 276 -21.06 -12.51 17.82
CA GLU A 276 -20.89 -13.38 19.01
C GLU A 276 -22.24 -13.81 19.58
N GLY A 277 -23.25 -12.92 19.55
CA GLY A 277 -24.63 -13.24 19.91
C GLY A 277 -25.29 -14.28 19.00
N PHE A 278 -24.77 -14.50 17.80
CA PHE A 278 -25.17 -15.58 16.89
C PHE A 278 -24.41 -16.89 17.15
N GLY A 279 -23.48 -16.91 18.09
CA GLY A 279 -22.66 -18.06 18.44
C GLY A 279 -21.37 -18.18 17.64
N ILE A 280 -20.99 -17.16 16.87
CA ILE A 280 -19.77 -17.16 16.05
C ILE A 280 -18.57 -16.76 16.92
N GLU A 281 -17.48 -17.54 16.81
CA GLU A 281 -16.25 -17.35 17.55
C GLU A 281 -15.21 -16.56 16.76
N PHE A 282 -14.38 -15.82 17.50
CA PHE A 282 -13.25 -15.05 16.97
C PHE A 282 -11.93 -15.57 17.58
N PRO A 283 -10.83 -15.56 16.84
CA PRO A 283 -9.56 -16.12 17.31
C PRO A 283 -8.92 -15.35 18.46
N ASN A 284 -9.27 -14.07 18.65
CA ASN A 284 -8.74 -13.23 19.73
C ASN A 284 -9.69 -12.07 20.06
N SER A 285 -9.36 -11.28 21.10
CA SER A 285 -10.18 -10.14 21.57
C SER A 285 -9.98 -8.84 20.80
N HIS A 286 -9.09 -8.79 19.81
CA HIS A 286 -8.81 -7.56 19.06
C HIS A 286 -10.05 -7.10 18.28
N PRO A 287 -10.45 -5.81 18.34
CA PRO A 287 -11.70 -5.32 17.72
C PRO A 287 -11.78 -5.52 16.20
N ALA A 288 -10.65 -5.59 15.50
CA ALA A 288 -10.58 -5.82 14.07
C ALA A 288 -10.42 -7.32 13.71
N SER A 289 -10.42 -8.22 14.70
CA SER A 289 -10.35 -9.65 14.45
C SER A 289 -11.54 -10.10 13.60
N LEU A 290 -11.29 -11.03 12.70
CA LEU A 290 -12.29 -11.63 11.83
C LEU A 290 -12.65 -13.02 12.34
N PRO A 291 -13.87 -13.53 12.08
CA PRO A 291 -14.27 -14.88 12.46
C PRO A 291 -13.44 -15.92 11.71
N VAL A 292 -13.21 -17.07 12.35
CA VAL A 292 -12.56 -18.21 11.71
C VAL A 292 -13.56 -18.91 10.80
N LEU A 293 -13.19 -19.09 9.52
CA LEU A 293 -14.03 -19.73 8.52
C LEU A 293 -13.33 -20.96 7.92
N SER A 294 -14.11 -21.96 7.60
CA SER A 294 -13.68 -23.09 6.78
C SER A 294 -13.37 -22.65 5.34
N GLU A 295 -12.78 -23.53 4.55
CA GLU A 295 -12.55 -23.27 3.11
C GLU A 295 -13.84 -22.94 2.35
N ASN A 296 -14.99 -23.45 2.81
CA ASN A 296 -16.29 -23.18 2.22
C ASN A 296 -17.05 -22.03 2.89
N TYR A 297 -16.34 -21.14 3.59
CA TYR A 297 -16.88 -19.97 4.28
C TYR A 297 -17.87 -20.28 5.43
N GLU A 298 -17.95 -21.54 5.88
CA GLU A 298 -18.75 -21.93 7.02
C GLU A 298 -18.07 -21.53 8.33
N SER A 299 -18.84 -20.98 9.26
CA SER A 299 -18.36 -20.59 10.59
C SER A 299 -18.28 -21.82 11.53
N ASN A 300 -17.88 -21.59 12.80
CA ASN A 300 -17.96 -22.60 13.86
C ASN A 300 -19.40 -23.07 14.15
N VAL A 301 -20.43 -22.35 13.68
CA VAL A 301 -21.83 -22.75 13.78
C VAL A 301 -22.25 -23.48 12.51
N PRO A 302 -22.42 -24.83 12.54
CA PRO A 302 -22.73 -25.59 11.33
C PRO A 302 -24.01 -25.13 10.65
N GLY A 303 -23.96 -24.91 9.32
CA GLY A 303 -25.06 -24.37 8.52
C GLY A 303 -25.12 -22.83 8.48
N MET A 304 -24.16 -22.14 9.15
CA MET A 304 -24.06 -20.69 9.09
C MET A 304 -22.79 -20.28 8.36
N PHE A 305 -22.96 -19.59 7.26
CA PHE A 305 -21.89 -19.16 6.34
C PHE A 305 -21.70 -17.65 6.38
N ILE A 306 -20.48 -17.17 6.16
CA ILE A 306 -20.14 -15.74 6.16
C ILE A 306 -19.44 -15.39 4.85
N VAL A 307 -19.95 -14.38 4.15
CA VAL A 307 -19.42 -13.93 2.86
C VAL A 307 -19.06 -12.45 2.87
N GLY A 308 -18.09 -12.08 2.03
CA GLY A 308 -17.66 -10.71 1.82
C GLY A 308 -16.83 -10.13 2.96
N ALA A 309 -16.97 -8.83 3.21
CA ALA A 309 -16.07 -8.07 4.08
C ALA A 309 -16.04 -8.57 5.53
N LEU A 310 -17.13 -9.13 6.05
CA LEU A 310 -17.19 -9.71 7.39
C LEU A 310 -16.29 -10.95 7.51
N GLY A 311 -16.11 -11.71 6.44
CA GLY A 311 -15.19 -12.84 6.35
C GLY A 311 -13.75 -12.45 5.95
N GLY A 312 -13.46 -11.14 5.81
CA GLY A 312 -12.12 -10.66 5.42
C GLY A 312 -11.98 -10.33 3.93
N TYR A 313 -13.04 -10.39 3.15
CA TYR A 313 -13.02 -10.18 1.68
C TYR A 313 -13.77 -8.90 1.29
N PRO A 314 -13.11 -7.73 1.36
CA PRO A 314 -13.78 -6.44 1.13
C PRO A 314 -14.03 -6.13 -0.34
N LEU A 315 -13.47 -6.91 -1.28
CA LEU A 315 -13.61 -6.67 -2.71
C LEU A 315 -14.91 -7.25 -3.26
N ILE A 316 -15.59 -6.48 -4.11
CA ILE A 316 -16.93 -6.80 -4.63
C ILE A 316 -16.95 -8.16 -5.36
N LYS A 317 -16.01 -8.38 -6.32
CA LYS A 317 -15.93 -9.63 -7.06
C LYS A 317 -15.72 -10.86 -6.17
N GLN A 318 -14.85 -10.74 -5.17
CA GLN A 318 -14.62 -11.83 -4.21
C GLN A 318 -15.91 -12.14 -3.44
N ALA A 319 -16.57 -11.13 -2.90
CA ALA A 319 -17.82 -11.31 -2.16
C ALA A 319 -18.91 -11.95 -3.03
N MET A 320 -19.03 -11.56 -4.29
CA MET A 320 -20.02 -12.13 -5.21
C MET A 320 -19.74 -13.60 -5.51
N ASN A 321 -18.49 -13.97 -5.83
CA ASN A 321 -18.10 -15.35 -6.04
C ASN A 321 -18.36 -16.21 -4.80
N GLN A 322 -18.00 -15.71 -3.60
CA GLN A 322 -18.30 -16.40 -2.35
C GLN A 322 -19.79 -16.64 -2.14
N GLY A 323 -20.63 -15.63 -2.39
CA GLY A 323 -22.08 -15.78 -2.31
C GLY A 323 -22.61 -16.90 -3.20
N HIS A 324 -22.12 -16.97 -4.43
CA HIS A 324 -22.46 -18.06 -5.36
C HIS A 324 -21.95 -19.43 -4.87
N GLU A 325 -20.67 -19.52 -4.49
CA GLU A 325 -20.01 -20.76 -4.06
C GLU A 325 -20.64 -21.36 -2.79
N VAL A 326 -21.08 -20.51 -1.85
CA VAL A 326 -21.78 -20.97 -0.65
C VAL A 326 -23.11 -21.66 -0.98
N ILE A 327 -23.85 -21.12 -1.93
CA ILE A 327 -25.12 -21.75 -2.35
C ILE A 327 -24.87 -23.10 -3.02
N ASP A 328 -23.83 -23.22 -3.84
CA ASP A 328 -23.42 -24.52 -4.41
C ASP A 328 -23.03 -25.50 -3.30
N THR A 329 -22.27 -25.06 -2.32
CA THR A 329 -21.90 -25.88 -1.14
C THR A 329 -23.13 -26.40 -0.40
N ILE A 330 -24.12 -25.54 -0.11
CA ILE A 330 -25.36 -25.89 0.57
C ILE A 330 -26.16 -26.94 -0.22
N ASN A 331 -26.14 -26.87 -1.53
CA ASN A 331 -26.83 -27.81 -2.41
C ASN A 331 -26.02 -29.08 -2.74
N GLY A 332 -24.82 -29.25 -2.18
CA GLY A 332 -23.93 -30.37 -2.45
C GLY A 332 -23.39 -30.39 -3.90
N ILE A 333 -23.40 -29.27 -4.56
CA ILE A 333 -22.83 -29.10 -5.92
C ILE A 333 -21.32 -28.92 -5.75
N PRO A 334 -20.49 -29.63 -6.52
CA PRO A 334 -19.05 -29.42 -6.52
C PRO A 334 -18.71 -27.95 -6.82
N VAL A 335 -18.07 -27.27 -5.90
CA VAL A 335 -17.68 -25.87 -6.07
C VAL A 335 -16.50 -25.76 -7.01
N VAL A 336 -16.71 -25.14 -8.17
CA VAL A 336 -15.62 -24.75 -9.08
C VAL A 336 -15.26 -23.30 -8.79
N ARG A 337 -14.15 -23.10 -8.11
CA ARG A 337 -13.73 -21.75 -7.73
C ARG A 337 -13.20 -20.99 -8.95
N MET A 338 -13.66 -19.76 -9.12
CA MET A 338 -13.29 -18.91 -10.26
C MET A 338 -11.80 -18.55 -10.29
N ASP A 339 -11.12 -18.64 -9.18
CA ASP A 339 -9.68 -18.39 -9.07
C ASP A 339 -8.81 -19.62 -9.36
N GLU A 340 -9.36 -20.82 -9.48
CA GLU A 340 -8.57 -22.05 -9.62
C GLU A 340 -7.72 -22.08 -10.88
N SER A 341 -8.25 -21.66 -12.02
CA SER A 341 -7.48 -21.56 -13.27
C SER A 341 -6.33 -20.55 -13.17
N ILE A 342 -6.57 -19.45 -12.45
CA ILE A 342 -5.55 -18.44 -12.18
C ILE A 342 -4.45 -19.04 -11.30
N LEU A 343 -4.83 -19.72 -10.21
CA LEU A 343 -3.89 -20.35 -9.30
C LEU A 343 -3.04 -21.42 -10.00
N ARG A 344 -3.65 -22.26 -10.83
CA ARG A 344 -2.91 -23.23 -11.66
C ARG A 344 -1.91 -22.56 -12.58
N THR A 345 -2.26 -21.44 -13.19
CA THR A 345 -1.34 -20.65 -14.01
C THR A 345 -0.21 -20.06 -13.15
N ARG A 346 -0.49 -19.59 -11.94
CA ARG A 346 0.50 -19.04 -11.01
C ARG A 346 1.45 -20.09 -10.48
N LEU A 347 0.98 -21.30 -10.29
CA LEU A 347 1.79 -22.46 -9.88
C LEU A 347 2.71 -22.98 -10.99
N ASN A 348 2.45 -22.59 -12.25
CA ASN A 348 3.31 -22.91 -13.39
C ASN A 348 3.66 -24.41 -13.52
N GLY A 349 2.68 -25.28 -13.32
CA GLY A 349 2.86 -26.74 -13.38
C GLY A 349 3.49 -27.38 -12.12
N TRP A 350 3.93 -26.60 -11.15
CA TRP A 350 4.42 -27.16 -9.89
C TRP A 350 3.30 -27.90 -9.16
N ARG A 351 3.56 -29.17 -8.79
CA ARG A 351 2.58 -30.08 -8.13
C ARG A 351 1.23 -30.16 -8.87
N ALA A 352 1.28 -30.26 -10.21
CA ALA A 352 0.08 -30.26 -11.05
C ALA A 352 -0.89 -31.41 -10.77
N ASP A 353 -0.40 -32.50 -10.19
CA ASP A 353 -1.14 -33.70 -9.79
C ASP A 353 -1.87 -33.57 -8.44
N GLN A 354 -1.59 -32.53 -7.67
CA GLN A 354 -2.20 -32.28 -6.37
C GLN A 354 -3.37 -31.30 -6.48
N SER A 355 -4.30 -31.35 -5.51
CA SER A 355 -5.34 -30.33 -5.39
C SER A 355 -4.76 -28.99 -4.93
N ILE A 356 -5.44 -27.88 -5.29
CA ILE A 356 -5.02 -26.56 -4.77
C ILE A 356 -5.02 -26.54 -3.24
N SER A 357 -5.98 -27.18 -2.59
CA SER A 357 -6.04 -27.29 -1.12
C SER A 357 -4.80 -27.96 -0.51
N ASP A 358 -4.33 -29.07 -1.09
CA ASP A 358 -3.14 -29.77 -0.62
C ASP A 358 -1.87 -28.93 -0.84
N ILE A 359 -1.81 -28.18 -1.96
CA ILE A 359 -0.69 -27.27 -2.22
C ILE A 359 -0.67 -26.13 -1.20
N LEU A 360 -1.82 -25.57 -0.84
CA LEU A 360 -1.92 -24.53 0.18
C LEU A 360 -1.48 -25.05 1.56
N ASP A 361 -1.90 -26.25 1.95
CA ASP A 361 -1.44 -26.89 3.18
C ASP A 361 0.08 -27.05 3.17
N TYR A 362 0.64 -27.56 2.08
CA TYR A 362 2.08 -27.70 1.93
C TYR A 362 2.83 -26.38 2.09
N ILE A 363 2.31 -25.29 1.53
CA ILE A 363 2.91 -23.94 1.63
C ILE A 363 2.84 -23.45 3.08
N ILE A 364 1.68 -23.56 3.74
CA ILE A 364 1.48 -23.11 5.13
C ILE A 364 2.39 -23.85 6.09
N GLU A 365 2.50 -25.18 5.96
CA GLU A 365 3.31 -25.98 6.86
C GLU A 365 4.82 -25.75 6.73
N ARG A 366 5.28 -25.34 5.55
CA ARG A 366 6.71 -25.29 5.24
C ARG A 366 7.29 -23.90 5.07
N VAL A 367 6.50 -22.91 4.74
CA VAL A 367 6.98 -21.54 4.57
C VAL A 367 6.80 -20.77 5.87
N SER A 368 7.90 -20.47 6.55
CA SER A 368 7.90 -19.83 7.87
C SER A 368 7.10 -18.52 7.89
N LEU A 369 7.22 -17.71 6.86
CA LEU A 369 6.50 -16.42 6.74
C LEU A 369 4.98 -16.59 6.69
N LEU A 370 4.51 -17.71 6.13
CA LEU A 370 3.10 -17.95 5.84
C LEU A 370 2.41 -18.87 6.83
N SER A 371 3.16 -19.43 7.81
CA SER A 371 2.66 -20.42 8.76
C SER A 371 1.56 -19.92 9.70
N SER A 372 1.41 -18.62 9.87
CA SER A 372 0.33 -18.00 10.66
C SER A 372 -0.92 -17.63 9.85
N LEU A 373 -0.93 -17.97 8.55
CA LEU A 373 -2.03 -17.63 7.66
C LEU A 373 -3.04 -18.76 7.53
N THR A 374 -4.29 -18.39 7.30
CA THR A 374 -5.33 -19.33 6.90
C THR A 374 -5.15 -19.72 5.42
N LYS A 375 -5.67 -20.88 5.01
CA LYS A 375 -5.67 -21.29 3.60
C LYS A 375 -6.26 -20.23 2.67
N LEU A 376 -7.33 -19.57 3.11
CA LEU A 376 -7.97 -18.51 2.32
C LEU A 376 -7.03 -17.31 2.11
N GLN A 377 -6.26 -16.92 3.12
CA GLN A 377 -5.27 -15.84 3.02
C GLN A 377 -4.10 -16.22 2.10
N VAL A 378 -3.60 -17.46 2.20
CA VAL A 378 -2.55 -17.94 1.29
C VAL A 378 -3.07 -18.07 -0.14
N ARG A 379 -4.32 -18.48 -0.32
CA ARG A 379 -4.99 -18.53 -1.62
C ARG A 379 -5.05 -17.13 -2.27
N GLU A 380 -5.44 -16.11 -1.51
CA GLU A 380 -5.45 -14.73 -1.99
C GLU A 380 -4.03 -14.23 -2.35
N LEU A 381 -3.05 -14.53 -1.50
CA LEU A 381 -1.66 -14.19 -1.75
C LEU A 381 -1.12 -14.84 -3.04
N LEU A 382 -1.46 -16.11 -3.27
CA LEU A 382 -1.01 -16.87 -4.44
C LEU A 382 -1.57 -16.30 -5.75
N MET A 383 -2.75 -15.69 -5.75
CA MET A 383 -3.26 -14.99 -6.95
C MET A 383 -2.36 -13.83 -7.42
N GLU A 384 -1.66 -13.19 -6.48
CA GLU A 384 -0.71 -12.09 -6.75
C GLU A 384 0.75 -12.56 -6.76
N SER A 385 0.99 -13.88 -6.75
CA SER A 385 2.32 -14.50 -6.73
C SER A 385 2.55 -15.33 -7.99
N HIS A 386 3.82 -15.71 -8.22
CA HIS A 386 4.23 -16.62 -9.29
C HIS A 386 5.19 -17.67 -8.74
N VAL A 387 5.00 -18.92 -9.13
CA VAL A 387 5.92 -20.01 -8.77
C VAL A 387 6.88 -20.26 -9.92
N HIS A 388 8.17 -20.32 -9.60
CA HIS A 388 9.25 -20.57 -10.55
C HIS A 388 10.02 -21.80 -10.13
N ALA A 389 10.10 -22.80 -11.01
CA ALA A 389 11.03 -23.92 -10.91
C ALA A 389 12.30 -23.57 -11.68
N LEU A 390 13.42 -23.47 -10.99
CA LEU A 390 14.68 -22.95 -11.51
C LEU A 390 15.76 -24.04 -11.54
N LYS A 391 16.67 -23.92 -12.49
CA LYS A 391 17.84 -24.81 -12.60
C LYS A 391 18.95 -24.29 -11.69
N PRO A 392 19.80 -25.18 -11.15
CA PRO A 392 20.97 -24.76 -10.40
C PRO A 392 21.84 -23.77 -11.19
N GLY A 393 22.16 -22.64 -10.57
CA GLY A 393 22.92 -21.55 -11.19
C GLY A 393 22.08 -20.48 -11.92
N ASP A 394 20.78 -20.68 -12.08
CA ASP A 394 19.91 -19.64 -12.64
C ASP A 394 19.91 -18.40 -11.73
N VAL A 395 19.97 -17.22 -12.34
CA VAL A 395 19.95 -15.94 -11.60
C VAL A 395 18.51 -15.60 -11.21
N ILE A 396 18.25 -15.45 -9.91
CA ILE A 396 16.97 -14.97 -9.43
C ILE A 396 16.94 -13.44 -9.49
N PHE A 397 17.96 -12.77 -8.96
CA PHE A 397 18.23 -11.36 -9.16
C PHE A 397 19.70 -11.04 -8.85
N GLN A 398 20.19 -9.91 -9.36
CA GLN A 398 21.56 -9.45 -9.14
C GLN A 398 21.61 -8.31 -8.13
N LYS A 399 22.77 -8.14 -7.48
CA LYS A 399 23.09 -6.98 -6.67
C LYS A 399 22.90 -5.71 -7.51
N LEU A 400 22.27 -4.71 -6.93
CA LEU A 400 21.89 -3.43 -7.54
C LEU A 400 20.68 -3.47 -8.48
N ASP A 401 20.05 -4.61 -8.69
CA ASP A 401 18.76 -4.66 -9.38
C ASP A 401 17.69 -3.94 -8.56
N TYR A 402 16.75 -3.30 -9.25
CA TYR A 402 15.50 -2.85 -8.65
C TYR A 402 14.44 -3.92 -8.85
N SER A 403 13.96 -4.52 -7.78
CA SER A 403 12.76 -5.35 -7.84
C SER A 403 11.91 -5.16 -6.59
N ASN A 404 10.59 -5.21 -6.80
CA ASN A 404 9.58 -4.98 -5.77
C ASN A 404 8.91 -6.29 -5.38
N THR A 405 9.69 -7.36 -5.25
CA THR A 405 9.18 -8.69 -4.94
C THR A 405 9.95 -9.31 -3.78
N ILE A 406 9.29 -10.22 -3.08
CA ILE A 406 9.89 -11.12 -2.10
C ILE A 406 9.75 -12.55 -2.62
N PHE A 407 10.69 -13.39 -2.25
CA PHE A 407 10.73 -14.79 -2.66
C PHE A 407 10.65 -15.69 -1.44
N ASN A 408 9.77 -16.68 -1.47
CA ASN A 408 9.72 -17.77 -0.50
C ASN A 408 10.24 -19.05 -1.15
N ILE A 409 11.14 -19.78 -0.49
CA ILE A 409 11.70 -21.03 -0.99
C ILE A 409 10.72 -22.16 -0.67
N LEU A 410 10.05 -22.67 -1.70
CA LEU A 410 9.09 -23.76 -1.57
C LEU A 410 9.78 -25.11 -1.54
N GLU A 411 10.83 -25.30 -2.33
CA GLU A 411 11.64 -26.53 -2.39
C GLU A 411 13.10 -26.18 -2.70
N GLY A 412 14.03 -27.04 -2.28
CA GLY A 412 15.45 -26.89 -2.56
C GLY A 412 16.12 -25.78 -1.79
N SER A 413 17.04 -25.07 -2.46
CA SER A 413 17.84 -24.01 -1.84
C SER A 413 18.24 -22.92 -2.81
N VAL A 414 18.74 -21.82 -2.27
CA VAL A 414 19.35 -20.71 -3.03
C VAL A 414 20.72 -20.38 -2.47
N GLU A 415 21.57 -19.79 -3.29
CA GLU A 415 22.87 -19.26 -2.94
C GLU A 415 22.84 -17.73 -2.95
N ILE A 416 23.13 -17.12 -1.80
CA ILE A 416 23.16 -15.68 -1.62
C ILE A 416 24.62 -15.24 -1.68
N HIS A 417 24.99 -14.54 -2.74
CA HIS A 417 26.34 -14.04 -2.95
C HIS A 417 26.45 -12.62 -2.39
N VAL A 418 27.11 -12.50 -1.26
CA VAL A 418 27.39 -11.21 -0.60
C VAL A 418 28.81 -10.79 -0.95
N VAL A 419 28.98 -9.53 -1.30
CA VAL A 419 30.30 -8.93 -1.55
C VAL A 419 30.47 -7.79 -0.55
N ASP A 420 31.44 -7.91 0.33
CA ASP A 420 31.77 -6.88 1.32
C ASP A 420 32.43 -5.64 0.68
N LYS A 421 32.68 -4.61 1.49
CA LYS A 421 33.33 -3.37 1.04
C LYS A 421 34.80 -3.58 0.60
N HIS A 422 35.40 -4.69 0.99
CA HIS A 422 36.77 -5.08 0.66
C HIS A 422 36.85 -6.05 -0.53
N ASN A 423 35.72 -6.26 -1.22
CA ASN A 423 35.56 -7.17 -2.35
C ASN A 423 35.74 -8.67 -1.99
N ASN A 424 35.64 -9.04 -0.70
CA ASN A 424 35.56 -10.44 -0.30
C ASN A 424 34.18 -10.98 -0.67
N ARG A 425 34.16 -12.17 -1.26
CA ARG A 425 32.94 -12.87 -1.65
C ARG A 425 32.61 -13.93 -0.62
N GLU A 426 31.39 -13.90 -0.12
CA GLU A 426 30.83 -14.91 0.76
C GLU A 426 29.57 -15.49 0.13
N ILE A 427 29.40 -16.80 0.21
CA ILE A 427 28.21 -17.51 -0.29
C ILE A 427 27.47 -18.06 0.91
N ILE A 428 26.26 -17.63 1.09
CA ILE A 428 25.34 -18.08 2.15
C ILE A 428 24.29 -18.96 1.49
N HIS A 429 24.11 -20.17 2.00
CA HIS A 429 23.05 -21.08 1.53
C HIS A 429 21.77 -20.87 2.35
N SER A 430 20.65 -20.73 1.67
CA SER A 430 19.32 -20.64 2.30
C SER A 430 18.42 -21.73 1.72
N GLY A 431 17.79 -22.52 2.61
CA GLY A 431 17.00 -23.69 2.23
C GLY A 431 15.50 -23.44 2.27
N GLN A 432 14.76 -24.51 2.01
CA GLN A 432 13.31 -24.58 2.03
C GLN A 432 12.70 -23.93 3.28
N GLY A 433 11.59 -23.22 3.10
CA GLY A 433 10.84 -22.56 4.17
C GLY A 433 11.30 -21.15 4.50
N ASN A 434 12.52 -20.77 4.09
CA ASN A 434 13.03 -19.43 4.24
C ASN A 434 12.51 -18.48 3.14
N PHE A 435 12.69 -17.19 3.37
CA PHE A 435 12.37 -16.14 2.40
C PHE A 435 13.55 -15.18 2.25
N PHE A 436 13.59 -14.48 1.13
CA PHE A 436 14.63 -13.49 0.83
C PHE A 436 14.10 -12.35 -0.05
N GLY A 437 14.85 -11.26 -0.11
CA GLY A 437 14.48 -10.07 -0.89
C GLY A 437 13.73 -9.00 -0.08
N GLU A 438 13.55 -9.21 1.21
CA GLU A 438 12.86 -8.33 2.15
C GLU A 438 13.56 -6.95 2.28
N MET A 439 14.89 -6.90 2.20
CA MET A 439 15.66 -5.66 2.30
C MET A 439 15.25 -4.66 1.22
N GLY A 440 15.23 -5.09 -0.03
CA GLY A 440 14.78 -4.27 -1.16
C GLY A 440 13.29 -3.96 -1.10
N LEU A 441 12.48 -4.92 -0.68
CA LEU A 441 11.03 -4.77 -0.57
C LEU A 441 10.64 -3.71 0.46
N ILE A 442 11.24 -3.75 1.65
CA ILE A 442 10.91 -2.82 2.75
C ILE A 442 11.50 -1.45 2.47
N SER A 443 12.80 -1.38 2.20
CA SER A 443 13.51 -0.11 1.98
C SER A 443 13.14 0.56 0.65
N GLY A 444 12.61 -0.20 -0.32
CA GLY A 444 12.33 0.27 -1.68
C GLY A 444 13.61 0.51 -2.49
N ARG A 445 14.75 0.06 -2.01
CA ARG A 445 16.07 0.24 -2.61
C ARG A 445 16.48 -0.93 -3.49
N ARG A 446 17.66 -0.78 -4.13
CA ARG A 446 18.31 -1.82 -4.94
C ARG A 446 18.62 -3.06 -4.10
N ARG A 447 18.64 -4.23 -4.76
CA ARG A 447 19.06 -5.48 -4.14
C ARG A 447 20.45 -5.36 -3.55
N THR A 448 20.64 -5.87 -2.33
CA THR A 448 21.93 -5.78 -1.60
C THR A 448 22.88 -6.92 -1.95
N ALA A 449 22.35 -8.03 -2.48
CA ALA A 449 23.10 -9.23 -2.85
C ALA A 449 22.62 -9.78 -4.19
N SER A 450 23.44 -10.66 -4.83
CA SER A 450 22.99 -11.48 -5.96
C SER A 450 22.56 -12.84 -5.44
N ILE A 451 21.44 -13.39 -5.97
CA ILE A 451 20.91 -14.69 -5.54
C ILE A 451 20.76 -15.60 -6.75
N TYR A 452 21.27 -16.80 -6.58
CA TYR A 452 21.27 -17.86 -7.58
C TYR A 452 20.48 -19.06 -7.05
N ALA A 453 19.84 -19.78 -7.96
CA ALA A 453 19.15 -21.02 -7.67
C ALA A 453 20.15 -22.12 -7.32
N GLY A 454 19.92 -22.81 -6.24
CA GLY A 454 20.61 -24.04 -5.84
C GLY A 454 19.92 -25.29 -6.40
N PRO A 455 20.26 -26.48 -5.86
CA PRO A 455 19.64 -27.74 -6.26
C PRO A 455 18.12 -27.74 -5.97
N GLN A 456 17.33 -28.27 -6.92
CA GLN A 456 15.87 -28.44 -6.82
C GLN A 456 15.12 -27.16 -6.40
N CYS A 457 15.58 -26.02 -6.87
CA CYS A 457 15.08 -24.72 -6.46
C CYS A 457 13.69 -24.44 -7.03
N VAL A 458 12.69 -24.35 -6.14
CA VAL A 458 11.35 -23.83 -6.44
C VAL A 458 11.08 -22.66 -5.52
N VAL A 459 10.80 -21.50 -6.10
CA VAL A 459 10.53 -20.27 -5.36
C VAL A 459 9.17 -19.67 -5.72
N MET A 460 8.50 -19.10 -4.73
CA MET A 460 7.29 -18.31 -4.92
C MET A 460 7.65 -16.83 -4.85
N GLU A 461 7.56 -16.15 -5.97
CA GLU A 461 7.73 -14.71 -6.09
C GLU A 461 6.41 -13.99 -5.80
N THR A 462 6.41 -13.09 -4.84
CA THR A 462 5.24 -12.32 -4.41
C THR A 462 5.48 -10.82 -4.56
N SER A 463 4.50 -10.10 -5.09
CA SER A 463 4.60 -8.65 -5.28
C SER A 463 4.67 -7.89 -3.95
N ARG A 464 5.35 -6.73 -3.96
CA ARG A 464 5.42 -5.83 -2.79
C ARG A 464 4.03 -5.45 -2.27
N ARG A 465 3.10 -5.15 -3.16
CA ARG A 465 1.73 -4.78 -2.82
C ARG A 465 1.03 -5.87 -2.01
N ALA A 466 1.10 -7.11 -2.48
CA ALA A 466 0.47 -8.25 -1.83
C ALA A 466 1.05 -8.49 -0.43
N ILE A 467 2.38 -8.44 -0.30
CA ILE A 467 3.04 -8.60 0.99
C ILE A 467 2.72 -7.45 1.95
N LEU A 468 2.77 -6.20 1.52
CA LEU A 468 2.43 -5.08 2.42
C LEU A 468 0.97 -5.13 2.89
N LYS A 469 0.06 -5.59 2.03
CA LYS A 469 -1.33 -5.84 2.42
C LYS A 469 -1.42 -6.93 3.50
N LEU A 470 -0.69 -8.03 3.32
CA LEU A 470 -0.61 -9.10 4.30
C LEU A 470 -0.06 -8.60 5.65
N LEU A 471 1.07 -7.89 5.63
CA LEU A 471 1.73 -7.37 6.84
C LEU A 471 0.85 -6.40 7.62
N SER A 472 -0.02 -5.65 6.94
CA SER A 472 -0.92 -4.70 7.60
C SER A 472 -2.00 -5.36 8.47
N VAL A 473 -2.26 -6.66 8.27
CA VAL A 473 -3.31 -7.43 8.97
C VAL A 473 -2.78 -8.61 9.78
N ASN A 474 -1.51 -8.99 9.60
CA ASN A 474 -0.89 -10.13 10.28
C ASN A 474 0.39 -9.68 11.01
N GLU A 475 0.28 -9.51 12.33
CA GLU A 475 1.39 -9.04 13.18
C GLU A 475 2.54 -10.05 13.26
N GLU A 476 2.27 -11.36 13.17
CA GLU A 476 3.30 -12.40 13.23
C GLU A 476 4.16 -12.38 11.95
N ALA A 477 3.54 -12.31 10.78
CA ALA A 477 4.25 -12.16 9.51
C ALA A 477 5.07 -10.85 9.48
N GLN A 478 4.49 -9.75 10.00
CA GLN A 478 5.21 -8.48 10.14
C GLN A 478 6.46 -8.65 11.02
N ARG A 479 6.32 -9.29 12.18
CA ARG A 479 7.44 -9.55 13.11
C ARG A 479 8.55 -10.38 12.45
N LYS A 480 8.20 -11.42 11.70
CA LYS A 480 9.17 -12.26 10.98
C LYS A 480 9.95 -11.48 9.93
N ILE A 481 9.28 -10.63 9.16
CA ILE A 481 9.96 -9.78 8.17
C ILE A 481 10.83 -8.72 8.84
N ASP A 482 10.36 -8.10 9.91
CA ASP A 482 11.16 -7.11 10.65
C ASP A 482 12.38 -7.77 11.30
N ALA A 483 12.25 -8.99 11.82
CA ALA A 483 13.36 -9.77 12.34
C ALA A 483 14.41 -10.06 11.25
N ALA A 484 13.98 -10.52 10.08
CA ALA A 484 14.88 -10.76 8.95
C ALA A 484 15.58 -9.46 8.50
N PHE A 485 14.83 -8.34 8.45
CA PHE A 485 15.41 -7.04 8.11
C PHE A 485 16.48 -6.60 9.10
N VAL A 486 16.21 -6.69 10.41
CA VAL A 486 17.18 -6.33 11.47
C VAL A 486 18.40 -7.24 11.38
N ARG A 487 18.20 -8.57 11.26
CA ARG A 487 19.30 -9.55 11.13
C ARG A 487 20.19 -9.19 9.94
N ASN A 488 19.63 -8.99 8.78
CA ASN A 488 20.37 -8.70 7.55
C ASN A 488 21.02 -7.29 7.57
N ALA A 489 20.38 -6.30 8.18
CA ALA A 489 20.98 -4.97 8.35
C ALA A 489 22.19 -5.02 9.30
N LEU A 490 22.10 -5.75 10.40
CA LEU A 490 23.21 -5.96 11.33
C LEU A 490 24.32 -6.80 10.68
N TYR A 491 23.96 -7.89 10.00
CA TYR A 491 24.92 -8.75 9.30
C TYR A 491 25.73 -7.99 8.24
N ASN A 492 25.09 -7.20 7.41
CA ASN A 492 25.75 -6.37 6.40
C ASN A 492 26.73 -5.36 7.00
N TYR A 493 26.52 -5.02 8.26
CA TYR A 493 27.37 -4.04 8.94
C TYR A 493 28.48 -4.65 9.77
N VAL A 494 28.16 -5.62 10.62
CA VAL A 494 29.11 -6.21 11.58
C VAL A 494 29.55 -7.62 11.20
N GLY A 495 28.99 -8.22 10.13
CA GLY A 495 29.26 -9.59 9.72
C GLY A 495 28.56 -10.61 10.60
N PRO A 496 28.86 -11.90 10.46
CA PRO A 496 28.20 -13.01 11.14
C PRO A 496 28.68 -13.16 12.60
N VAL A 497 28.58 -12.09 13.37
CA VAL A 497 29.13 -12.02 14.74
C VAL A 497 28.06 -12.29 15.80
N PHE A 498 26.77 -12.20 15.45
CA PHE A 498 25.67 -12.51 16.38
C PHE A 498 25.32 -13.98 16.38
N THR A 499 25.14 -14.55 17.59
CA THR A 499 24.47 -15.85 17.73
C THR A 499 22.94 -15.68 17.56
N ASP A 500 22.25 -16.78 17.21
CA ASP A 500 20.78 -16.75 17.10
C ASP A 500 20.12 -16.35 18.43
N GLU A 501 20.63 -16.82 19.55
CA GLU A 501 20.13 -16.47 20.89
C GLU A 501 20.28 -14.96 21.21
N GLN A 502 21.41 -14.36 20.84
CA GLN A 502 21.63 -12.92 20.99
C GLN A 502 20.67 -12.11 20.12
N PHE A 503 20.44 -12.59 18.91
CA PHE A 503 19.51 -11.96 17.98
C PHE A 503 18.07 -12.04 18.47
N ASP A 504 17.63 -13.21 18.93
CA ASP A 504 16.28 -13.41 19.46
C ASP A 504 16.04 -12.50 20.68
N ARG A 505 17.03 -12.34 21.56
CA ARG A 505 16.98 -11.40 22.69
C ARG A 505 16.77 -9.97 22.24
N ILE A 506 17.44 -9.52 21.17
CA ILE A 506 17.25 -8.18 20.58
C ILE A 506 15.81 -8.04 20.11
N MET A 507 15.28 -9.04 19.41
CA MET A 507 13.92 -8.98 18.85
C MET A 507 12.81 -9.03 19.89
N ASP A 508 12.94 -9.91 20.89
CA ASP A 508 11.85 -10.14 21.87
C ASP A 508 11.67 -9.00 22.87
N SER A 509 12.74 -8.32 23.23
CA SER A 509 12.69 -7.37 24.34
C SER A 509 12.99 -5.91 23.97
N GLY A 510 13.40 -5.59 22.75
CA GLY A 510 14.01 -4.31 22.54
C GLY A 510 13.78 -3.54 21.27
N VAL A 511 13.15 -4.08 20.28
CA VAL A 511 12.95 -3.35 19.02
C VAL A 511 11.68 -2.51 19.08
N GLN A 512 11.81 -1.19 18.85
CA GLN A 512 10.69 -0.26 18.72
C GLN A 512 10.62 0.28 17.30
N PHE A 513 9.45 0.27 16.73
CA PHE A 513 9.17 0.91 15.45
C PHE A 513 8.82 2.40 15.65
N LYS A 514 9.50 3.30 14.92
CA LYS A 514 9.19 4.73 14.91
C LYS A 514 9.15 5.26 13.47
N SER A 515 8.23 6.17 13.19
CA SER A 515 8.13 6.86 11.90
C SER A 515 8.27 8.36 12.12
N PHE A 516 9.02 9.02 11.22
CA PHE A 516 9.32 10.45 11.29
C PHE A 516 9.01 11.14 9.98
N ASN A 517 8.37 12.29 10.03
CA ASN A 517 8.13 13.14 8.87
C ASN A 517 9.44 13.67 8.25
N PRO A 518 9.41 14.12 6.98
CA PRO A 518 10.53 14.83 6.40
C PRO A 518 10.96 16.02 7.27
N HIS A 519 12.28 16.26 7.34
CA HIS A 519 12.89 17.36 8.10
C HIS A 519 12.65 17.31 9.61
N THR A 520 12.32 16.14 10.16
CA THR A 520 12.17 15.93 11.60
C THR A 520 13.52 15.54 12.21
N ARG A 521 13.85 16.14 13.34
CA ARG A 521 15.03 15.78 14.12
C ARG A 521 14.74 14.54 14.95
N ILE A 522 15.50 13.46 14.73
CA ILE A 522 15.36 12.19 15.47
C ILE A 522 15.99 12.34 16.86
N PHE A 523 17.20 12.89 16.91
CA PHE A 523 17.90 13.26 18.14
C PHE A 523 18.90 14.40 17.85
N SER A 524 19.32 15.12 18.88
CA SER A 524 20.23 16.25 18.80
C SER A 524 21.64 15.90 19.30
N GLU A 525 22.64 16.64 18.83
CA GLU A 525 23.97 16.66 19.42
C GLU A 525 23.86 17.01 20.91
N GLY A 526 24.51 16.23 21.78
CA GLY A 526 24.47 16.39 23.24
C GLY A 526 23.35 15.63 23.95
N ASP A 527 22.37 15.07 23.24
CA ASP A 527 21.30 14.24 23.84
C ASP A 527 21.88 12.96 24.44
N THR A 528 21.20 12.42 25.46
CA THR A 528 21.57 11.13 26.04
C THR A 528 21.29 10.02 24.99
N SER A 529 22.22 9.08 24.87
CA SER A 529 22.03 7.94 23.99
C SER A 529 20.92 7.03 24.53
N ASP A 530 19.95 6.67 23.71
CA ASP A 530 18.77 5.84 24.07
C ASP A 530 18.70 4.52 23.29
N GLY A 531 19.46 4.39 22.20
CA GLY A 531 19.47 3.19 21.37
C GLY A 531 20.16 3.35 20.03
N LEU A 532 20.24 2.24 19.29
CA LEU A 532 20.71 2.17 17.91
C LEU A 532 19.51 2.32 16.97
N TYR A 533 19.61 3.21 16.00
CA TYR A 533 18.54 3.48 15.03
C TYR A 533 18.86 2.87 13.66
N LEU A 534 18.21 1.77 13.32
CA LEU A 534 18.29 1.14 12.01
C LEU A 534 17.29 1.78 11.06
N ILE A 535 17.75 2.37 9.96
CA ILE A 535 16.89 3.04 8.99
C ILE A 535 16.24 1.96 8.11
N ARG A 536 14.95 1.71 8.36
CA ARG A 536 14.16 0.74 7.62
C ARG A 536 13.74 1.26 6.26
N ARG A 537 13.33 2.53 6.21
CA ARG A 537 12.86 3.22 5.01
C ARG A 537 13.23 4.69 5.07
N GLY A 538 13.45 5.32 3.92
CA GLY A 538 13.81 6.72 3.85
C GLY A 538 15.30 6.97 4.03
N SER A 539 15.64 8.14 4.56
CA SER A 539 17.03 8.56 4.73
C SER A 539 17.14 9.73 5.70
N VAL A 540 18.33 9.88 6.29
CA VAL A 540 18.64 10.93 7.23
C VAL A 540 19.93 11.65 6.86
N THR A 541 20.08 12.89 7.33
CA THR A 541 21.35 13.60 7.38
C THR A 541 21.87 13.60 8.82
N VAL A 542 23.18 13.39 8.95
CA VAL A 542 23.92 13.59 10.21
C VAL A 542 24.50 14.99 10.17
N THR A 543 24.14 15.84 11.14
CA THR A 543 24.55 17.24 11.19
C THR A 543 25.24 17.54 12.50
N LYS A 544 26.21 18.46 12.47
CA LYS A 544 26.93 18.94 13.67
C LYS A 544 26.96 20.46 13.67
N LYS A 545 26.90 21.07 14.85
CA LYS A 545 27.06 22.51 15.01
C LYS A 545 28.55 22.90 14.94
N ILE A 546 28.93 23.55 13.83
CA ILE A 546 30.29 24.11 13.66
C ILE A 546 30.15 25.62 13.57
N GLN A 547 30.78 26.33 14.47
CA GLN A 547 30.71 27.81 14.57
C GLN A 547 29.25 28.35 14.63
N GLY A 548 28.34 27.61 15.27
CA GLY A 548 26.95 28.02 15.45
C GLY A 548 26.01 27.67 14.28
N VAL A 549 26.54 27.11 13.19
CA VAL A 549 25.77 26.70 12.00
C VAL A 549 25.69 25.17 11.92
N ASP A 550 24.50 24.63 11.64
CA ASP A 550 24.31 23.19 11.42
C ASP A 550 24.95 22.80 10.08
N ARG A 551 25.98 21.94 10.11
CA ARG A 551 26.69 21.41 8.94
C ARG A 551 26.38 19.95 8.74
N ILE A 552 26.11 19.54 7.48
CA ILE A 552 25.87 18.16 7.13
C ILE A 552 27.21 17.42 7.02
N LEU A 553 27.41 16.43 7.89
CA LEU A 553 28.57 15.56 7.90
C LEU A 553 28.40 14.37 6.96
N SER A 554 27.20 13.76 6.93
CA SER A 554 26.92 12.61 6.09
C SER A 554 25.44 12.46 5.79
N TYR A 555 25.16 11.74 4.70
CA TYR A 555 23.83 11.27 4.31
C TYR A 555 23.77 9.76 4.53
N VAL A 556 22.76 9.31 5.26
CA VAL A 556 22.59 7.90 5.62
C VAL A 556 21.21 7.43 5.16
N ALA A 557 21.20 6.40 4.38
CA ALA A 557 20.00 5.89 3.73
C ALA A 557 19.51 4.57 4.36
N ALA A 558 18.30 4.14 4.02
CA ALA A 558 17.73 2.86 4.45
C ALA A 558 18.69 1.67 4.28
N GLY A 559 18.60 0.68 5.17
CA GLY A 559 19.53 -0.44 5.26
C GLY A 559 20.82 -0.13 6.04
N ASN A 560 20.97 1.11 6.53
CA ASN A 560 22.05 1.54 7.40
C ASN A 560 21.49 1.96 8.76
N TYR A 561 22.36 2.44 9.65
CA TYR A 561 21.99 2.82 11.02
C TYR A 561 22.73 4.10 11.43
N VAL A 562 22.23 4.70 12.50
CA VAL A 562 22.82 5.89 13.17
C VAL A 562 22.72 5.75 14.69
N GLY A 563 23.58 6.47 15.41
CA GLY A 563 23.54 6.56 16.86
C GLY A 563 24.42 5.53 17.59
N GLU A 564 25.25 4.76 16.89
CA GLU A 564 26.13 3.75 17.44
C GLU A 564 27.26 4.32 18.31
N MET A 565 27.77 5.50 17.96
CA MET A 565 28.96 6.08 18.64
C MET A 565 28.68 6.36 20.11
N GLY A 566 27.54 6.95 20.42
CA GLY A 566 27.15 7.21 21.80
C GLY A 566 26.86 5.96 22.64
N LEU A 567 26.52 4.83 21.97
CA LEU A 567 26.29 3.55 22.65
C LEU A 567 27.58 2.84 23.04
N LEU A 568 28.63 2.96 22.20
CA LEU A 568 29.92 2.31 22.44
C LEU A 568 30.68 2.97 23.58
N ASP A 569 30.67 4.30 23.62
CA ASP A 569 31.49 5.08 24.56
C ASP A 569 30.67 5.58 25.78
N GLN A 570 29.37 5.21 25.84
CA GLN A 570 28.40 5.71 26.82
C GLN A 570 28.41 7.25 26.90
N SER A 571 28.69 7.89 25.78
CA SER A 571 28.78 9.34 25.64
C SER A 571 27.47 9.93 25.10
N PRO A 572 27.22 11.22 25.28
CA PRO A 572 26.14 11.93 24.61
C PRO A 572 26.24 11.81 23.08
N ARG A 573 25.12 12.01 22.36
CA ARG A 573 25.10 12.04 20.91
C ARG A 573 26.11 13.04 20.35
N MET A 574 27.01 12.58 19.50
CA MET A 574 28.10 13.41 18.92
C MET A 574 27.66 14.30 17.77
N ALA A 575 26.45 14.07 17.23
CA ALA A 575 25.87 14.81 16.14
C ALA A 575 24.33 14.71 16.19
N SER A 576 23.64 15.63 15.54
CA SER A 576 22.20 15.59 15.35
C SER A 576 21.85 14.75 14.11
N VAL A 577 20.69 14.10 14.12
CA VAL A 577 20.18 13.33 12.99
C VAL A 577 18.81 13.87 12.58
N ILE A 578 18.69 14.24 11.31
CA ILE A 578 17.49 14.86 10.74
C ILE A 578 17.03 14.05 9.53
N THR A 579 15.75 13.75 9.45
CA THR A 579 15.16 13.03 8.31
C THR A 579 15.12 13.91 7.06
N THR A 580 15.43 13.33 5.90
CA THR A 580 15.36 14.05 4.62
C THR A 580 14.03 13.81 3.89
N VAL A 581 13.44 12.67 4.13
CA VAL A 581 12.14 12.21 3.61
C VAL A 581 11.38 11.52 4.75
N LEU A 582 10.14 11.08 4.51
CA LEU A 582 9.45 10.20 5.44
C LEU A 582 10.35 9.00 5.77
N THR A 583 10.73 8.87 7.03
CA THR A 583 11.73 7.89 7.46
C THR A 583 11.17 6.99 8.54
N GLU A 584 11.25 5.70 8.32
CA GLU A 584 10.89 4.66 9.29
C GLU A 584 12.17 4.05 9.86
N VAL A 585 12.24 3.93 11.17
CA VAL A 585 13.38 3.35 11.87
C VAL A 585 12.95 2.26 12.83
N LEU A 586 13.83 1.28 13.03
CA LEU A 586 13.77 0.32 14.11
C LEU A 586 14.81 0.71 15.15
N VAL A 587 14.37 0.93 16.36
CA VAL A 587 15.23 1.35 17.47
C VAL A 587 15.52 0.14 18.35
N VAL A 588 16.80 -0.23 18.42
CA VAL A 588 17.29 -1.23 19.39
C VAL A 588 17.68 -0.49 20.66
N LYS A 589 17.03 -0.78 21.76
CA LYS A 589 17.26 -0.10 23.03
C LYS A 589 18.70 -0.27 23.53
N GLN A 590 19.20 0.78 24.18
CA GLN A 590 20.59 0.84 24.66
C GLN A 590 20.94 -0.31 25.61
N ASP A 591 20.10 -0.58 26.61
CA ASP A 591 20.33 -1.61 27.62
C ASP A 591 20.52 -3.00 27.03
N ILE A 592 19.70 -3.34 26.05
CA ILE A 592 19.74 -4.65 25.35
C ILE A 592 20.98 -4.73 24.45
N PHE A 593 21.25 -3.65 23.69
CA PHE A 593 22.40 -3.62 22.81
C PHE A 593 23.71 -3.73 23.62
N GLN A 594 23.79 -3.05 24.76
CA GLN A 594 24.96 -3.13 25.66
C GLN A 594 25.11 -4.52 26.31
N ALA A 595 23.99 -5.16 26.69
CA ALA A 595 24.05 -6.53 27.21
C ALA A 595 24.63 -7.50 26.19
N VAL A 596 24.21 -7.38 24.92
CA VAL A 596 24.74 -8.20 23.82
C VAL A 596 26.23 -7.89 23.55
N LEU A 597 26.62 -6.61 23.62
CA LEU A 597 28.02 -6.21 23.46
C LEU A 597 28.92 -6.77 24.55
N ALA A 598 28.46 -6.80 25.79
CA ALA A 598 29.24 -7.32 26.93
C ALA A 598 29.51 -8.84 26.84
N GLU A 599 28.71 -9.56 26.08
CA GLU A 599 28.83 -11.01 25.85
C GLU A 599 29.61 -11.33 24.55
N ASN A 600 30.03 -10.33 23.76
CA ASN A 600 30.57 -10.53 22.43
C ASN A 600 31.75 -9.60 22.11
N ASP A 601 32.97 -10.02 22.50
CA ASP A 601 34.21 -9.27 22.30
C ASP A 601 34.50 -8.97 20.81
N ALA A 602 34.15 -9.90 19.92
CA ALA A 602 34.38 -9.71 18.49
C ALA A 602 33.49 -8.60 17.92
N LEU A 603 32.23 -8.52 18.35
CA LEU A 603 31.30 -7.46 17.99
C LEU A 603 31.77 -6.10 18.53
N GLN A 604 32.24 -6.06 19.80
CA GLN A 604 32.77 -4.87 20.43
C GLN A 604 34.00 -4.31 19.67
N ALA A 605 34.98 -5.17 19.37
CA ALA A 605 36.19 -4.79 18.65
C ALA A 605 35.87 -4.26 17.23
N MET A 606 34.94 -4.90 16.54
CA MET A 606 34.54 -4.50 15.20
C MET A 606 33.79 -3.16 15.18
N LEU A 607 32.87 -2.94 16.12
CA LEU A 607 32.16 -1.68 16.25
C LEU A 607 33.09 -0.53 16.63
N GLN A 608 34.06 -0.76 17.52
CA GLN A 608 35.08 0.23 17.87
C GLN A 608 35.93 0.63 16.66
N LYS A 609 36.34 -0.35 15.83
CA LYS A 609 37.07 -0.06 14.58
C LYS A 609 36.24 0.81 13.64
N LYS A 610 34.98 0.49 13.44
CA LYS A 610 34.08 1.24 12.55
C LYS A 610 33.72 2.64 13.10
N SER A 611 33.57 2.78 14.41
CA SER A 611 33.39 4.09 15.06
C SER A 611 34.61 4.99 14.81
N LEU A 612 35.82 4.45 14.94
CA LEU A 612 37.05 5.17 14.64
C LEU A 612 37.16 5.58 13.16
N GLU A 613 36.77 4.70 12.24
CA GLU A 613 36.72 5.02 10.80
C GLU A 613 35.74 6.15 10.49
N ARG A 614 34.54 6.12 11.07
CA ARG A 614 33.54 7.20 10.93
C ARG A 614 33.99 8.51 11.58
N ALA A 615 34.61 8.43 12.77
CA ALA A 615 35.14 9.62 13.44
C ALA A 615 36.22 10.30 12.57
N ARG A 616 37.11 9.50 11.96
CA ARG A 616 38.12 10.04 11.02
C ARG A 616 37.48 10.68 9.80
N GLN A 617 36.48 10.02 9.18
CA GLN A 617 35.75 10.59 8.04
C GLN A 617 35.06 11.91 8.41
N ASN A 618 34.41 11.99 9.58
CA ASN A 618 33.79 13.21 10.06
C ASN A 618 34.81 14.35 10.25
N ILE A 619 35.95 14.07 10.86
CA ILE A 619 37.03 15.05 11.02
C ILE A 619 37.56 15.53 9.66
N THR A 620 37.73 14.63 8.70
CA THR A 620 38.17 14.99 7.34
C THR A 620 37.12 15.91 6.68
N THR A 621 35.83 15.59 6.81
CA THR A 621 34.75 16.43 6.29
C THR A 621 34.63 17.78 7.00
N GLU A 622 34.92 17.84 8.31
CA GLU A 622 34.99 19.10 9.07
C GLU A 622 36.15 20.00 8.61
N LEU A 623 37.27 19.41 8.16
CA LEU A 623 38.47 20.14 7.71
C LEU A 623 38.44 20.56 6.24
N GLU A 624 37.73 19.83 5.38
CA GLU A 624 37.73 20.00 3.91
C GLU A 624 36.77 21.08 3.37
N GLY A 625 35.93 21.74 4.20
CA GLY A 625 35.38 23.03 3.83
C GLY A 625 33.91 23.15 3.49
N PHE A 626 33.52 24.38 3.37
CA PHE A 626 32.17 24.94 3.34
C PHE A 626 31.29 24.55 2.12
N ASP A 627 31.87 24.21 0.97
CA ASP A 627 31.16 24.03 -0.31
C ASP A 627 30.37 22.72 -0.40
N SER A 628 30.83 21.64 0.24
CA SER A 628 30.19 20.32 0.14
C SER A 628 28.87 20.25 0.89
N SER A 629 28.73 20.95 2.01
CA SER A 629 27.50 20.97 2.81
C SER A 629 26.37 21.72 2.08
N ASP A 630 26.66 22.89 1.49
CA ASP A 630 25.68 23.71 0.80
C ASP A 630 25.20 23.03 -0.49
N MET A 631 26.10 22.36 -1.22
CA MET A 631 25.78 21.55 -2.38
C MET A 631 24.91 20.35 -2.01
N THR A 632 25.22 19.68 -0.91
CA THR A 632 24.40 18.56 -0.41
C THR A 632 23.00 19.03 -0.02
N GLN A 633 22.90 20.17 0.66
CA GLN A 633 21.62 20.78 1.01
C GLN A 633 20.80 21.15 -0.24
N PHE A 634 21.45 21.72 -1.25
CA PHE A 634 20.81 22.01 -2.52
C PHE A 634 20.24 20.75 -3.18
N PHE A 635 21.03 19.66 -3.28
CA PHE A 635 20.57 18.41 -3.85
C PHE A 635 19.39 17.79 -3.09
N LEU A 636 19.44 17.84 -1.77
CA LEU A 636 18.32 17.37 -0.94
C LEU A 636 17.05 18.22 -1.16
N ALA A 637 17.21 19.54 -1.24
CA ALA A 637 16.11 20.46 -1.55
C ALA A 637 15.49 20.19 -2.94
N GLN A 638 16.30 19.74 -3.91
CA GLN A 638 15.83 19.31 -5.23
C GLN A 638 15.26 17.88 -5.25
N GLY A 639 15.16 17.22 -4.12
CA GLY A 639 14.59 15.85 -4.00
C GLY A 639 15.50 14.74 -4.53
N LEU A 640 16.79 15.02 -4.70
CA LEU A 640 17.75 14.03 -5.17
C LEU A 640 18.02 12.94 -4.13
N GLY A 641 17.80 13.21 -2.84
CA GLY A 641 17.91 12.19 -1.79
C GLY A 641 16.89 11.04 -1.91
N ALA A 642 15.77 11.27 -2.59
CA ALA A 642 14.76 10.25 -2.88
C ALA A 642 14.87 9.69 -4.32
N ALA A 643 15.82 10.16 -5.12
CA ALA A 643 16.01 9.73 -6.51
C ALA A 643 16.76 8.41 -6.58
N SER A 644 16.38 7.54 -7.48
CA SER A 644 17.26 6.41 -7.85
C SER A 644 18.23 6.79 -8.97
N ASP A 645 17.80 7.73 -9.83
CA ASP A 645 18.58 8.26 -10.93
C ASP A 645 18.08 9.67 -11.30
N ALA A 646 18.96 10.65 -11.32
CA ALA A 646 18.64 12.03 -11.65
C ALA A 646 19.48 12.55 -12.79
N LEU A 647 18.84 13.36 -13.66
CA LEU A 647 19.54 14.13 -14.67
C LEU A 647 20.10 15.39 -14.01
N VAL A 648 21.39 15.61 -14.18
CA VAL A 648 22.10 16.84 -13.81
C VAL A 648 22.87 17.38 -15.01
N ILE A 649 23.02 18.68 -15.08
CA ILE A 649 23.73 19.37 -16.17
C ILE A 649 24.83 20.22 -15.55
N ASP A 650 26.07 20.00 -16.00
CA ASP A 650 27.22 20.85 -15.68
C ASP A 650 27.17 22.10 -16.55
N GLU A 651 26.74 23.23 -15.97
CA GLU A 651 26.61 24.50 -16.69
C GLU A 651 27.95 25.07 -17.17
N SER A 652 29.09 24.62 -16.59
CA SER A 652 30.41 25.04 -17.10
C SER A 652 30.76 24.41 -18.45
N LYS A 653 30.14 23.27 -18.79
CA LYS A 653 30.32 22.54 -20.06
C LYS A 653 29.12 22.72 -20.98
N CYS A 654 27.98 23.17 -20.47
CA CYS A 654 26.75 23.28 -21.24
C CYS A 654 26.77 24.46 -22.20
N VAL A 655 26.69 24.18 -23.49
CA VAL A 655 26.63 25.21 -24.55
C VAL A 655 25.20 25.65 -24.94
N GLN A 656 24.21 25.24 -24.13
CA GLN A 656 22.79 25.61 -24.30
C GLN A 656 22.16 25.28 -25.66
N CYS A 657 22.65 24.25 -26.35
CA CYS A 657 22.21 23.83 -27.68
C CYS A 657 20.83 23.16 -27.73
N ASN A 658 20.22 22.85 -26.61
CA ASN A 658 18.95 22.10 -26.45
C ASN A 658 18.87 20.70 -27.08
N ASN A 659 20.00 20.15 -27.56
CA ASN A 659 20.02 18.81 -28.17
C ASN A 659 19.45 17.72 -27.24
N CYS A 660 19.59 17.88 -25.94
CA CYS A 660 19.03 16.96 -24.95
C CYS A 660 17.49 16.91 -24.98
N GLU A 661 16.81 18.05 -25.17
CA GLU A 661 15.35 18.11 -25.29
C GLU A 661 14.88 17.63 -26.67
N VAL A 662 15.59 18.04 -27.73
CA VAL A 662 15.28 17.64 -29.13
C VAL A 662 15.39 16.12 -29.25
N ALA A 663 16.49 15.52 -28.80
CA ALA A 663 16.68 14.08 -28.85
C ALA A 663 15.66 13.32 -27.98
N CYS A 664 15.25 13.90 -26.84
CA CYS A 664 14.18 13.34 -26.03
C CYS A 664 12.85 13.34 -26.79
N ALA A 665 12.50 14.46 -27.43
CA ALA A 665 11.29 14.57 -28.21
C ALA A 665 11.28 13.63 -29.43
N GLU A 666 12.38 13.53 -30.16
CA GLU A 666 12.52 12.61 -31.30
C GLU A 666 12.35 11.15 -30.91
N THR A 667 12.89 10.77 -29.76
CA THR A 667 12.74 9.41 -29.20
C THR A 667 11.32 9.09 -28.78
N HIS A 668 10.51 10.14 -28.48
CA HIS A 668 9.19 10.00 -27.86
C HIS A 668 8.09 10.66 -28.70
N GLU A 669 8.07 10.41 -29.99
CA GLU A 669 7.01 10.83 -30.91
C GLU A 669 6.73 12.36 -30.91
N GLY A 670 7.75 13.16 -30.65
CA GLY A 670 7.66 14.61 -30.64
C GLY A 670 7.32 15.25 -29.28
N VAL A 671 7.17 14.44 -28.21
CA VAL A 671 6.87 14.93 -26.86
C VAL A 671 8.12 14.82 -25.98
N THR A 672 8.75 15.95 -25.66
CA THR A 672 9.86 15.97 -24.70
C THR A 672 9.38 15.59 -23.30
N ARG A 673 10.17 14.77 -22.61
CA ARG A 673 9.91 14.30 -21.24
C ARG A 673 10.88 14.94 -20.24
N LEU A 674 11.56 15.98 -20.63
CA LEU A 674 12.39 16.85 -19.80
C LEU A 674 12.19 18.30 -20.18
N ASN A 675 12.37 19.20 -19.21
CA ASN A 675 12.46 20.63 -19.46
C ASN A 675 13.81 21.11 -18.92
N ARG A 676 14.75 21.42 -19.83
CA ARG A 676 16.11 21.82 -19.48
C ARG A 676 16.16 23.20 -18.85
N GLN A 677 15.30 24.11 -19.30
CA GLN A 677 15.31 25.50 -18.83
C GLN A 677 14.67 25.66 -17.45
N ALA A 678 13.74 24.75 -17.10
CA ALA A 678 13.12 24.71 -15.79
C ALA A 678 13.94 23.89 -14.80
N GLY A 679 13.86 24.23 -13.55
CA GLY A 679 14.60 23.59 -12.47
C GLY A 679 15.43 24.60 -11.68
N ALA A 680 16.39 24.12 -10.93
CA ALA A 680 17.22 24.96 -10.08
C ALA A 680 18.71 24.77 -10.38
N THR A 681 19.48 25.86 -10.22
CA THR A 681 20.93 25.86 -10.40
C THR A 681 21.59 26.29 -9.11
N PHE A 682 22.63 25.58 -8.73
CA PHE A 682 23.54 25.97 -7.65
C PHE A 682 24.98 25.83 -8.11
N ALA A 683 25.76 26.86 -7.96
CA ALA A 683 27.12 26.98 -8.51
C ALA A 683 27.14 26.64 -10.04
N LYS A 684 27.75 25.52 -10.40
CA LYS A 684 27.85 25.08 -11.80
C LYS A 684 26.91 23.93 -12.16
N ILE A 685 26.09 23.47 -11.22
CA ILE A 685 25.23 22.31 -11.41
C ILE A 685 23.77 22.75 -11.54
N HIS A 686 23.17 22.40 -12.65
CA HIS A 686 21.74 22.59 -12.92
C HIS A 686 20.99 21.27 -12.81
N VAL A 687 19.88 21.28 -12.10
CA VAL A 687 18.98 20.12 -11.96
C VAL A 687 17.69 20.40 -12.73
N PRO A 688 17.56 19.94 -13.98
CA PRO A 688 16.40 20.22 -14.83
C PRO A 688 15.14 19.50 -14.32
N VAL A 689 13.98 19.93 -14.80
CA VAL A 689 12.72 19.23 -14.56
C VAL A 689 12.68 17.95 -15.40
N ALA A 690 13.01 16.83 -14.78
CA ALA A 690 12.97 15.49 -15.36
C ALA A 690 12.62 14.47 -14.28
N CYS A 691 12.10 13.29 -14.67
CA CYS A 691 11.77 12.23 -13.70
C CYS A 691 13.01 11.79 -12.93
N ARG A 692 12.85 11.67 -11.62
CA ARG A 692 13.89 11.25 -10.69
C ARG A 692 13.91 9.74 -10.45
N HIS A 693 12.95 9.01 -11.02
CA HIS A 693 12.76 7.58 -10.78
C HIS A 693 12.85 7.22 -9.30
N CYS A 694 12.08 7.93 -8.48
CA CYS A 694 12.17 7.92 -7.02
C CYS A 694 12.23 6.52 -6.42
N GLU A 695 13.00 6.34 -5.35
CA GLU A 695 13.03 5.08 -4.59
C GLU A 695 11.64 4.73 -4.03
N HIS A 696 10.91 5.77 -3.59
CA HIS A 696 9.52 5.66 -3.15
C HIS A 696 8.62 6.47 -4.08
N PRO A 697 8.19 5.89 -5.21
CA PRO A 697 7.48 6.62 -6.25
C PRO A 697 6.02 6.85 -5.87
N MET A 698 5.71 8.04 -5.39
CA MET A 698 4.34 8.44 -5.04
C MET A 698 3.37 8.29 -6.22
N CYS A 699 3.86 8.50 -7.44
CA CYS A 699 3.07 8.35 -8.65
C CYS A 699 2.55 6.92 -8.89
N MET A 700 3.21 5.88 -8.35
CA MET A 700 2.78 4.49 -8.52
C MET A 700 1.67 4.06 -7.55
N LYS A 701 1.60 4.68 -6.36
CA LYS A 701 0.81 4.17 -5.24
C LYS A 701 -0.70 4.14 -5.49
N ASP A 702 -1.21 5.15 -6.18
CA ASP A 702 -2.65 5.31 -6.44
C ASP A 702 -2.99 5.16 -7.92
N CYS A 703 -2.22 4.36 -8.67
CA CYS A 703 -2.53 4.05 -10.04
C CYS A 703 -3.59 2.93 -10.10
N PRO A 704 -4.84 3.21 -10.52
CA PRO A 704 -5.91 2.20 -10.45
C PRO A 704 -5.62 0.95 -11.30
N PRO A 705 -5.10 1.07 -12.55
CA PRO A 705 -4.77 -0.10 -13.35
C PRO A 705 -3.34 -0.62 -13.13
N ASP A 706 -2.61 -0.16 -12.08
CA ASP A 706 -1.18 -0.45 -11.86
C ASP A 706 -0.31 -0.23 -13.12
N ALA A 707 -0.65 0.80 -13.91
CA ALA A 707 0.00 1.08 -15.19
C ALA A 707 1.45 1.60 -15.05
N LEU A 708 1.84 2.09 -13.86
CA LEU A 708 3.23 2.47 -13.62
C LEU A 708 4.01 1.25 -13.14
N ILE A 709 5.00 0.88 -13.91
CA ILE A 709 5.82 -0.32 -13.68
C ILE A 709 7.26 0.12 -13.43
N ARG A 710 7.90 -0.47 -12.43
CA ARG A 710 9.32 -0.29 -12.20
C ARG A 710 10.08 -1.46 -12.83
N SER A 711 11.05 -1.16 -13.70
CA SER A 711 11.96 -2.15 -14.27
C SER A 711 12.98 -2.66 -13.25
N VAL A 712 13.65 -3.76 -13.55
CA VAL A 712 14.76 -4.30 -12.73
C VAL A 712 15.94 -3.34 -12.63
N THR A 713 16.11 -2.47 -13.61
CA THR A 713 17.15 -1.42 -13.64
C THR A 713 16.75 -0.15 -12.90
N GLY A 714 15.49 -0.05 -12.46
CA GLY A 714 14.97 1.01 -11.58
C GLY A 714 14.14 2.08 -12.26
N GLU A 715 14.06 2.06 -13.59
CA GLU A 715 13.22 3.01 -14.31
C GLU A 715 11.74 2.75 -14.01
N ILE A 716 11.03 3.83 -13.83
CA ILE A 716 9.58 3.77 -13.75
C ILE A 716 9.02 4.11 -15.11
N THR A 717 8.28 3.21 -15.70
CA THR A 717 7.64 3.35 -17.02
C THR A 717 6.12 3.36 -16.89
N ILE A 718 5.42 3.75 -17.92
CA ILE A 718 3.96 3.74 -17.98
C ILE A 718 3.55 2.77 -19.08
N SER A 719 2.81 1.72 -18.70
CA SER A 719 2.33 0.69 -19.61
C SER A 719 1.05 1.11 -20.35
N ASP A 720 0.65 0.29 -21.32
CA ASP A 720 -0.57 0.49 -22.10
C ASP A 720 -1.87 0.35 -21.28
N ALA A 721 -1.78 -0.18 -20.07
CA ALA A 721 -2.90 -0.21 -19.13
C ALA A 721 -3.32 1.18 -18.61
N CYS A 722 -2.56 2.24 -18.92
CA CYS A 722 -2.85 3.60 -18.46
C CYS A 722 -4.20 4.10 -19.00
N ILE A 723 -5.09 4.51 -18.09
CA ILE A 723 -6.42 5.06 -18.40
C ILE A 723 -6.46 6.60 -18.40
N GLY A 724 -5.33 7.29 -18.19
CA GLY A 724 -5.25 8.74 -18.20
C GLY A 724 -5.98 9.46 -17.05
N CYS A 725 -6.17 8.80 -15.92
CA CYS A 725 -6.91 9.35 -14.77
C CYS A 725 -6.22 10.54 -14.07
N GLY A 726 -4.93 10.78 -14.32
CA GLY A 726 -4.16 11.91 -13.77
C GLY A 726 -3.70 11.75 -12.32
N ASN A 727 -3.97 10.62 -11.64
CA ASN A 727 -3.52 10.41 -10.27
C ASN A 727 -2.00 10.52 -10.14
N CYS A 728 -1.26 9.91 -11.05
CA CYS A 728 0.19 9.95 -11.05
C CYS A 728 0.77 11.37 -11.28
N GLU A 729 0.09 12.19 -12.07
CA GLU A 729 0.46 13.60 -12.28
C GLU A 729 0.28 14.41 -10.99
N ARG A 730 -0.88 14.25 -10.33
CA ARG A 730 -1.17 14.92 -9.05
C ARG A 730 -0.25 14.46 -7.92
N ASN A 731 0.12 13.17 -7.92
CA ASN A 731 0.95 12.58 -6.87
C ASN A 731 2.46 12.78 -7.12
N CYS A 732 2.87 13.38 -8.21
CA CYS A 732 4.28 13.64 -8.48
C CYS A 732 4.76 14.91 -7.77
N ASN A 733 5.59 14.78 -6.72
CA ASN A 733 6.13 15.89 -5.95
C ASN A 733 6.98 16.88 -6.80
N TYR A 734 7.42 16.43 -7.97
CA TYR A 734 8.32 17.20 -8.84
C TYR A 734 7.64 17.74 -10.11
N GLY A 735 6.34 17.48 -10.29
CA GLY A 735 5.57 17.95 -11.44
C GLY A 735 6.05 17.47 -12.80
N VAL A 736 6.70 16.29 -12.84
CA VAL A 736 7.37 15.78 -14.06
C VAL A 736 6.51 14.85 -14.91
N ILE A 737 5.29 14.56 -14.46
CA ILE A 737 4.32 13.72 -15.17
C ILE A 737 3.29 14.64 -15.80
N GLN A 738 2.99 14.43 -17.06
CA GLN A 738 2.02 15.20 -17.81
C GLN A 738 1.00 14.27 -18.45
N LEU A 739 -0.22 14.76 -18.65
CA LEU A 739 -1.22 14.06 -19.45
C LEU A 739 -1.12 14.53 -20.90
N ALA A 740 -0.68 13.66 -21.79
CA ALA A 740 -0.59 13.92 -23.23
C ALA A 740 -1.52 13.01 -24.01
N VAL A 741 -1.87 13.42 -25.21
CA VAL A 741 -2.59 12.58 -26.17
C VAL A 741 -1.59 11.55 -26.73
N ASP A 742 -1.99 10.28 -26.75
CA ASP A 742 -1.13 9.14 -27.04
C ASP A 742 -0.45 9.18 -28.42
N LYS A 743 -1.05 9.88 -29.37
CA LYS A 743 -0.48 10.15 -30.70
C LYS A 743 -0.84 11.57 -31.13
N PRO A 744 0.12 12.47 -31.22
CA PRO A 744 -0.17 13.77 -31.84
C PRO A 744 -0.66 13.55 -33.28
N PRO A 745 -1.67 14.28 -33.73
CA PRO A 745 -2.18 14.13 -35.08
C PRO A 745 -1.05 14.34 -36.08
N LYS A 746 -0.83 13.37 -36.98
CA LYS A 746 0.08 13.57 -38.12
C LYS A 746 -0.35 14.81 -38.86
N ARG A 747 0.49 15.83 -38.88
CA ARG A 747 0.25 17.02 -39.73
C ARG A 747 0.21 16.54 -41.17
N GLY A 748 -0.90 16.76 -41.88
CA GLY A 748 -1.04 16.44 -43.27
C GLY A 748 0.11 17.07 -44.07
N GLY A 749 0.85 16.25 -44.82
CA GLY A 749 1.90 16.74 -45.69
C GLY A 749 1.25 17.63 -46.76
N GLY A 750 1.54 18.93 -46.74
CA GLY A 750 0.96 19.89 -47.66
C GLY A 750 1.07 19.50 -49.14
N LEU A 751 2.09 18.73 -49.51
CA LEU A 751 2.36 18.29 -50.89
C LEU A 751 1.38 17.22 -51.39
N SER A 752 1.02 16.22 -50.56
CA SER A 752 0.06 15.16 -50.92
C SER A 752 -1.37 15.67 -51.07
N TRP A 753 -1.75 16.68 -50.27
CA TRP A 753 -3.03 17.35 -50.40
C TRP A 753 -3.08 18.23 -51.68
N LEU A 754 -1.99 18.95 -51.99
CA LEU A 754 -1.91 19.88 -53.12
C LEU A 754 -1.88 19.12 -54.45
N LEU A 755 -1.23 17.95 -54.54
CA LEU A 755 -1.02 17.18 -55.77
C LEU A 755 -2.10 16.11 -56.02
N PHE A 756 -2.69 15.56 -54.98
CA PHE A 756 -3.59 14.41 -55.11
C PHE A 756 -4.89 14.54 -54.32
N GLY A 757 -5.13 15.64 -53.62
CA GLY A 757 -6.35 15.82 -52.77
C GLY A 757 -6.45 14.81 -51.63
N LEU A 758 -5.35 14.09 -51.31
CA LEU A 758 -5.31 13.03 -50.29
C LEU A 758 -4.88 13.61 -48.95
N GLY A 759 -5.71 13.41 -47.91
CA GLY A 759 -5.47 13.84 -46.54
C GLY A 759 -6.10 15.21 -46.22
N ALA A 760 -5.88 15.66 -44.97
CA ALA A 760 -6.42 16.94 -44.52
C ALA A 760 -5.67 18.14 -45.10
N ALA A 761 -6.39 19.20 -45.39
CA ALA A 761 -5.82 20.48 -45.86
C ALA A 761 -4.75 21.00 -44.85
N PRO A 762 -3.70 21.70 -45.31
CA PRO A 762 -2.68 22.26 -44.43
C PRO A 762 -3.31 23.07 -43.28
N GLY A 763 -3.02 22.66 -42.04
CA GLY A 763 -3.59 23.29 -40.85
C GLY A 763 -4.93 22.73 -40.35
N LYS A 764 -5.59 21.81 -41.09
CA LYS A 764 -6.79 21.10 -40.62
C LYS A 764 -6.40 19.71 -40.06
N ARG A 765 -7.18 19.24 -39.09
CA ARG A 765 -7.05 17.89 -38.54
C ARG A 765 -7.46 16.85 -39.59
N SER A 766 -6.75 15.69 -39.62
CA SER A 766 -7.14 14.58 -40.48
C SER A 766 -8.55 14.10 -40.11
N PRO A 767 -9.38 13.66 -41.08
CA PRO A 767 -10.69 13.08 -40.84
C PRO A 767 -10.62 11.77 -40.03
N ASP A 768 -9.47 11.08 -40.06
CA ASP A 768 -9.22 9.87 -39.29
C ASP A 768 -8.78 10.14 -37.84
N TYR A 769 -8.88 11.38 -37.37
CA TYR A 769 -8.59 11.73 -35.97
C TYR A 769 -9.77 11.26 -35.11
N ASP A 770 -9.56 10.12 -34.48
CA ASP A 770 -10.49 9.57 -33.51
C ASP A 770 -10.59 10.56 -32.33
N THR A 771 -11.78 11.13 -32.14
CA THR A 771 -12.08 12.04 -31.03
C THR A 771 -11.97 11.33 -29.66
N ASP A 772 -11.84 10.01 -29.67
CA ASP A 772 -11.67 9.14 -28.51
C ASP A 772 -10.18 8.87 -28.17
N SER A 773 -9.26 9.71 -28.65
CA SER A 773 -7.84 9.61 -28.31
C SER A 773 -7.68 9.77 -26.80
N ARG A 774 -7.44 8.65 -26.12
CA ARG A 774 -7.26 8.60 -24.67
C ARG A 774 -6.05 9.44 -24.28
N LYS A 775 -6.24 10.36 -23.33
CA LYS A 775 -5.12 11.02 -22.67
C LYS A 775 -4.37 9.95 -21.88
N ARG A 776 -3.05 9.94 -22.01
CA ARG A 776 -2.16 9.06 -21.23
C ARG A 776 -1.17 9.90 -20.44
N ALA A 777 -0.77 9.37 -19.29
CA ALA A 777 0.32 9.97 -18.56
C ALA A 777 1.64 9.72 -19.29
N VAL A 778 2.47 10.75 -19.40
CA VAL A 778 3.82 10.68 -19.99
C VAL A 778 4.84 11.22 -19.01
N LYS A 779 6.00 10.60 -18.95
CA LYS A 779 7.15 11.01 -18.15
C LYS A 779 8.42 10.37 -18.71
N CYS A 780 9.59 10.83 -18.29
CA CYS A 780 10.86 10.18 -18.63
C CYS A 780 10.82 8.69 -18.23
N ASP A 781 11.26 7.83 -19.15
CA ASP A 781 11.36 6.38 -19.03
C ASP A 781 12.80 5.87 -19.17
N MET A 782 13.77 6.78 -19.06
CA MET A 782 15.22 6.51 -19.28
C MET A 782 15.56 6.01 -20.69
N CYS A 783 14.62 6.07 -21.64
CA CYS A 783 14.72 5.46 -22.95
C CYS A 783 15.10 3.96 -22.86
N GLY A 784 14.46 3.22 -21.95
CA GLY A 784 14.80 1.82 -21.64
C GLY A 784 14.73 0.85 -22.82
N THR A 785 14.06 1.25 -23.92
CA THR A 785 14.04 0.51 -25.19
C THR A 785 15.29 0.71 -26.05
N LEU A 786 16.14 1.69 -25.70
CA LEU A 786 17.37 1.99 -26.46
C LEU A 786 18.58 1.35 -25.81
N PRO A 787 19.27 0.40 -26.48
CA PRO A 787 20.46 -0.29 -25.92
C PRO A 787 21.60 0.68 -25.55
N ALA A 788 21.65 1.84 -26.19
CA ALA A 788 22.70 2.83 -25.98
C ALA A 788 22.41 3.83 -24.85
N GLY A 789 21.29 3.66 -24.10
CA GLY A 789 20.92 4.48 -22.96
C GLY A 789 20.19 5.80 -23.30
N PRO A 790 20.03 6.70 -22.33
CA PRO A 790 19.19 7.89 -22.45
C PRO A 790 19.59 8.84 -23.56
N ALA A 791 18.66 9.15 -24.47
CA ALA A 791 18.89 10.01 -25.65
C ALA A 791 19.39 11.41 -25.25
N CYS A 792 18.88 11.99 -24.17
CA CYS A 792 19.30 13.31 -23.69
C CYS A 792 20.80 13.38 -23.29
N VAL A 793 21.33 12.29 -22.71
CA VAL A 793 22.74 12.21 -22.32
C VAL A 793 23.61 12.02 -23.56
N ARG A 794 23.24 11.11 -24.46
CA ARG A 794 24.00 10.82 -25.70
C ARG A 794 24.05 11.99 -26.66
N ALA A 795 22.99 12.75 -26.75
CA ALA A 795 22.89 13.91 -27.65
C ALA A 795 23.65 15.13 -27.13
N CYS A 796 24.17 15.09 -25.91
CA CYS A 796 24.93 16.20 -25.35
C CYS A 796 26.36 16.22 -25.93
N PRO A 797 26.72 17.20 -26.78
CA PRO A 797 27.99 17.20 -27.50
C PRO A 797 29.19 17.44 -26.59
N THR A 798 28.97 18.07 -25.44
CA THR A 798 30.01 18.40 -24.46
C THR A 798 30.07 17.45 -23.25
N GLY A 799 29.15 16.47 -23.18
CA GLY A 799 29.02 15.61 -22.02
C GLY A 799 28.57 16.35 -20.73
N ALA A 800 27.98 17.53 -20.88
CA ALA A 800 27.48 18.30 -19.74
C ALA A 800 26.27 17.64 -19.06
N ALA A 801 25.40 16.95 -19.83
CA ALA A 801 24.24 16.25 -19.31
C ALA A 801 24.64 14.84 -18.87
N VAL A 802 24.47 14.54 -17.59
CA VAL A 802 24.78 13.23 -17.00
C VAL A 802 23.64 12.75 -16.13
N ARG A 803 23.49 11.44 -16.00
CA ARG A 803 22.58 10.80 -15.05
C ARG A 803 23.35 10.06 -13.98
N LEU A 804 23.00 10.32 -12.73
CA LEU A 804 23.71 9.83 -11.56
C LEU A 804 22.74 9.41 -10.46
N SER A 805 23.09 8.34 -9.74
CA SER A 805 22.43 8.06 -8.46
C SER A 805 22.91 9.02 -7.37
N PRO A 806 22.10 9.28 -6.32
CA PRO A 806 22.49 10.15 -5.21
C PRO A 806 23.82 9.77 -4.58
N GLU A 807 24.08 8.46 -4.40
CA GLU A 807 25.31 7.97 -3.82
C GLU A 807 26.53 8.30 -4.69
N LYS A 808 26.42 8.11 -6.01
CA LYS A 808 27.49 8.46 -6.96
C LYS A 808 27.71 9.96 -7.00
N LEU A 809 26.64 10.74 -6.95
CA LEU A 809 26.72 12.19 -6.93
C LEU A 809 27.43 12.68 -5.66
N MET A 810 27.05 12.16 -4.49
CA MET A 810 27.70 12.51 -3.21
C MET A 810 29.16 12.06 -3.16
N LEU A 811 29.48 10.86 -3.68
CA LEU A 811 30.86 10.37 -3.78
C LEU A 811 31.70 11.24 -4.73
N GLN A 812 31.16 11.67 -5.88
CA GLN A 812 31.88 12.53 -6.80
C GLN A 812 32.16 13.90 -6.19
N LEU A 813 31.24 14.45 -5.42
CA LEU A 813 31.41 15.70 -4.67
C LEU A 813 32.46 15.59 -3.58
N ALA A 814 32.55 14.43 -2.91
CA ALA A 814 33.56 14.17 -1.88
C ALA A 814 34.98 13.95 -2.49
N VAL A 815 35.06 13.52 -3.75
CA VAL A 815 36.33 13.21 -4.43
C VAL A 815 36.78 14.34 -5.38
N SER A 816 35.85 15.07 -5.97
CA SER A 816 36.18 16.17 -6.86
C SER A 816 36.45 17.46 -6.08
N LYS A 817 37.71 17.81 -5.98
CA LYS A 817 38.09 19.22 -5.85
C LYS A 817 37.60 19.95 -7.12
N LEU A 818 36.33 20.28 -7.18
CA LEU A 818 35.81 21.17 -8.20
C LEU A 818 35.91 22.61 -7.79
#